data_9e600daed3ddb0f7ae3223029b6cdd11
#
_entry.id   9e600daed3ddb0f7ae3223029b6cdd11
#
_cell.length_a   1.000
_cell.length_b   1.000
_cell.length_c   1.000
_cell.angle_alpha   90.00
_cell.angle_beta   90.00
_cell.angle_gamma   90.00
#
_symmetry.space_group_name_H-M   'P 1'
#
loop_
_entity.id
_entity.type
_entity.pdbx_description
1 polymer ?
#
loop_
_entity_poly.entity_id
_entity_poly.type
_entity_poly.pdbx_seq_one_letter_code
_entity_poly.pdbx_strand_id
1 'polypeptide(L)'
;MAEDLRRERGYSTGLAELDALLGGLIPGDNIVWQVDQLADYEAFARPFAAGAVAVGHRTLYLRFADHAPVLADDAGVERVELDPQAGFEMFLGAIHATIGRAGRGACYLFDSLSDLAVDWFSDQMLGNFFRLTCPYLYDMGTIAYFALLRDYHSLHATAPIRETTQLFLDAYRHKGELYVRPRKVQQRHTPGMHLLHAWRGGRFVSVTDSHQAAEIMTASPRSTLDTAMDRLDVWNRAFLQAEEALRDQDRLGAADHDLDELHGRLLRMVISRDERMLRLARRHLSLEEVLQIGRRTVGTGLIGGKSVGMLLARAILQRADPRWRDRLEVHDSFYIASDVFYSFLVRNGCWWIRQNQRNPATFLQGVHIARRRILEGTFPEEVERQFAEILDYFGPSPIIVRSSSLLEDNFGNAFAGKYESVFCPNQGTLEQRLENFLAAVRTIYASTMREEALNYRARHGILGRDEQMALLVQRVSGSLHDGYFYPQLAGVAYSFNPYAWSDQIDPRAGLVRLVFGLGTRAVDRTDDDYTRIIALNSPERRPERSEEGVGRLAQQKVDALDLTSNALVTTDFSRILAQRPAIPMHLFASYDPDRGRYYRERGRSDGDPRALTFDRLIAETSFIDDMREMLKTLQEAYAYPVDVEFTANFLDEREYKINIVQCRPLQVKGGMVAMALPDDVAPEQTLLRTRGPVIGHSRVTPVDRVILVVPAAYGNLPAAERYAVARLIGRLNAVNDKETTLLIGPGRWGTTTPALGITVSFAEIDRARVVCEIVAMREDLVPDVSLGTHFFSELVEMEMLWLALFPTQSGNLFNQALLEAAPNRLTDLVPDAAHLAHVVRVVDAEDLAGRGQLRLHADTLNQRVLCYLARGG
;
A
#
# COMPACT_ATOMS: atom_id res chain seq x y z
N MET A 1 -9.47 13.44 -49.87
CA MET A 1 -9.61 13.75 -48.39
C MET A 1 -8.29 13.58 -47.60
N ALA A 2 -7.48 12.53 -47.79
CA ALA A 2 -6.14 12.45 -47.16
C ALA A 2 -5.05 13.30 -47.85
N GLU A 3 -5.20 13.62 -49.13
CA GLU A 3 -4.29 14.51 -49.88
C GLU A 3 -4.63 15.99 -49.75
N ASP A 4 -5.88 16.36 -49.49
CA ASP A 4 -6.30 17.74 -49.28
C ASP A 4 -5.96 18.26 -47.88
N LEU A 5 -5.92 17.39 -46.84
CA LEU A 5 -5.44 17.74 -45.49
C LEU A 5 -3.92 17.96 -45.43
N ARG A 6 -3.18 17.51 -46.46
CA ARG A 6 -1.72 17.71 -46.60
C ARG A 6 -1.32 19.12 -47.06
N ARG A 7 -2.22 19.92 -47.58
CA ARG A 7 -1.92 21.22 -48.19
C ARG A 7 -2.32 22.46 -47.37
N GLU A 8 -3.10 22.35 -46.30
CA GLU A 8 -3.68 23.54 -45.67
C GLU A 8 -2.91 24.15 -44.48
N ARG A 9 -1.94 23.45 -43.87
CA ARG A 9 -0.97 24.05 -42.90
C ARG A 9 0.30 23.20 -42.93
N GLY A 10 1.28 23.61 -43.74
CA GLY A 10 2.54 22.87 -43.91
C GLY A 10 3.35 22.86 -42.60
N TYR A 11 3.56 21.68 -42.00
CA TYR A 11 4.53 21.52 -40.93
C TYR A 11 5.95 21.47 -41.49
N SER A 12 6.88 22.14 -40.81
CA SER A 12 8.29 22.24 -41.22
C SER A 12 9.17 22.00 -39.97
N THR A 13 10.35 21.44 -40.20
CA THR A 13 11.43 21.40 -39.21
C THR A 13 12.02 22.79 -38.92
N GLY A 14 11.62 23.83 -39.66
CA GLY A 14 12.24 25.14 -39.64
C GLY A 14 13.55 25.22 -40.44
N LEU A 15 13.96 24.10 -41.04
CA LEU A 15 15.16 23.95 -41.90
C LEU A 15 14.75 23.33 -43.24
N ALA A 16 14.61 24.16 -44.26
CA ALA A 16 14.09 23.74 -45.56
C ALA A 16 14.86 22.56 -46.19
N GLU A 17 16.16 22.51 -46.01
CA GLU A 17 17.00 21.40 -46.47
C GLU A 17 16.76 20.09 -45.69
N LEU A 18 16.45 20.19 -44.37
CA LEU A 18 16.07 19.03 -43.58
C LEU A 18 14.67 18.53 -43.94
N ASP A 19 13.74 19.43 -44.23
CA ASP A 19 12.41 19.06 -44.77
C ASP A 19 12.54 18.32 -46.10
N ALA A 20 13.41 18.81 -47.03
CA ALA A 20 13.67 18.14 -48.30
C ALA A 20 14.29 16.75 -48.07
N LEU A 21 15.24 16.61 -47.13
CA LEU A 21 15.87 15.34 -46.80
C LEU A 21 14.87 14.33 -46.23
N LEU A 22 14.02 14.76 -45.31
CA LEU A 22 13.04 13.90 -44.63
C LEU A 22 11.77 13.65 -45.46
N GLY A 23 11.56 14.37 -46.58
CA GLY A 23 10.30 14.34 -47.32
C GLY A 23 9.16 15.11 -46.63
N GLY A 24 9.50 16.11 -45.82
CA GLY A 24 8.58 16.95 -45.04
C GLY A 24 8.13 16.31 -43.73
N LEU A 25 7.37 17.08 -42.92
CA LEU A 25 6.70 16.58 -41.71
C LEU A 25 5.22 16.27 -41.99
N ILE A 26 4.69 15.24 -41.40
CA ILE A 26 3.31 14.77 -41.51
C ILE A 26 2.59 14.93 -40.17
N PRO A 27 1.32 15.39 -40.14
CA PRO A 27 0.53 15.43 -38.91
C PRO A 27 0.55 14.09 -38.15
N GLY A 28 0.95 14.12 -36.91
CA GLY A 28 1.14 12.93 -36.05
C GLY A 28 2.60 12.50 -35.89
N ASP A 29 3.56 13.18 -36.54
CA ASP A 29 4.97 12.84 -36.39
C ASP A 29 5.49 13.08 -34.93
N ASN A 30 5.92 12.02 -34.32
CA ASN A 30 6.70 12.04 -33.08
C ASN A 30 8.18 11.83 -33.45
N ILE A 31 9.01 12.82 -33.23
CA ILE A 31 10.40 12.90 -33.70
C ILE A 31 11.33 12.81 -32.49
N VAL A 32 12.12 11.75 -32.43
CA VAL A 32 13.15 11.58 -31.38
C VAL A 32 14.51 11.95 -31.97
N TRP A 33 15.18 12.89 -31.33
CA TRP A 33 16.56 13.29 -31.57
C TRP A 33 17.46 12.59 -30.56
N GLN A 34 18.25 11.62 -30.99
CA GLN A 34 19.30 11.01 -30.20
C GLN A 34 20.58 11.80 -30.36
N VAL A 35 21.03 12.44 -29.28
CA VAL A 35 22.16 13.38 -29.27
C VAL A 35 23.20 12.99 -28.22
N ASP A 36 24.43 13.47 -28.39
CA ASP A 36 25.48 13.32 -27.39
C ASP A 36 25.39 14.39 -26.28
N GLN A 37 24.92 15.60 -26.64
CA GLN A 37 24.72 16.72 -25.71
C GLN A 37 23.43 17.48 -26.06
N LEU A 38 22.75 18.07 -25.07
CA LEU A 38 21.52 18.85 -25.30
C LEU A 38 21.72 20.08 -26.18
N ALA A 39 22.91 20.65 -26.21
CA ALA A 39 23.27 21.73 -27.14
C ALA A 39 23.13 21.33 -28.62
N ASP A 40 23.27 20.03 -28.96
CA ASP A 40 23.07 19.52 -30.30
C ASP A 40 21.58 19.42 -30.63
N TYR A 41 20.73 19.09 -29.68
CA TYR A 41 19.27 19.12 -29.81
C TYR A 41 18.73 20.54 -30.03
N GLU A 42 19.25 21.50 -29.29
CA GLU A 42 18.88 22.91 -29.38
C GLU A 42 19.00 23.44 -30.80
N ALA A 43 20.02 23.00 -31.56
CA ALA A 43 20.25 23.41 -32.94
C ALA A 43 19.09 23.05 -33.90
N PHE A 44 18.30 22.02 -33.55
CA PHE A 44 17.11 21.58 -34.32
C PHE A 44 15.80 22.04 -33.67
N ALA A 45 15.74 22.12 -32.34
CA ALA A 45 14.56 22.51 -31.61
C ALA A 45 14.19 24.00 -31.83
N ARG A 46 15.17 24.91 -31.83
CA ARG A 46 14.92 26.35 -32.05
C ARG A 46 14.35 26.69 -33.44
N PRO A 47 14.92 26.21 -34.56
CA PRO A 47 14.33 26.45 -35.89
C PRO A 47 12.91 25.87 -36.01
N PHE A 48 12.65 24.68 -35.44
CA PHE A 48 11.33 24.08 -35.42
C PHE A 48 10.31 24.94 -34.67
N ALA A 49 10.64 25.39 -33.47
CA ALA A 49 9.78 26.25 -32.67
C ALA A 49 9.47 27.57 -33.39
N ALA A 50 10.50 28.26 -33.90
CA ALA A 50 10.35 29.51 -34.63
C ALA A 50 9.51 29.33 -35.90
N GLY A 51 9.73 28.26 -36.68
CA GLY A 51 8.96 27.93 -37.86
C GLY A 51 7.49 27.64 -37.57
N ALA A 52 7.19 26.85 -36.53
CA ALA A 52 5.84 26.52 -36.09
C ALA A 52 5.06 27.77 -35.68
N VAL A 53 5.66 28.63 -34.87
CA VAL A 53 5.08 29.93 -34.43
C VAL A 53 4.82 30.85 -35.64
N ALA A 54 5.78 30.97 -36.57
CA ALA A 54 5.65 31.81 -37.77
C ALA A 54 4.46 31.42 -38.67
N VAL A 55 4.12 30.12 -38.76
CA VAL A 55 2.97 29.58 -39.49
C VAL A 55 1.66 29.67 -38.69
N GLY A 56 1.74 30.03 -37.37
CA GLY A 56 0.58 30.19 -36.51
C GLY A 56 0.13 28.88 -35.83
N HIS A 57 1.00 27.88 -35.74
CA HIS A 57 0.72 26.72 -34.89
C HIS A 57 0.88 27.05 -33.44
N ARG A 58 -0.05 26.57 -32.59
CA ARG A 58 0.13 26.62 -31.16
C ARG A 58 1.31 25.76 -30.77
N THR A 59 2.34 26.34 -30.18
CA THR A 59 3.62 25.69 -29.88
C THR A 59 3.87 25.70 -28.38
N LEU A 60 4.09 24.53 -27.78
CA LEU A 60 4.31 24.34 -26.36
C LEU A 60 5.70 23.75 -26.10
N TYR A 61 6.40 24.31 -25.10
CA TYR A 61 7.63 23.75 -24.57
C TYR A 61 7.33 23.14 -23.17
N LEU A 62 7.43 21.81 -23.06
CA LEU A 62 7.18 21.06 -21.84
C LEU A 62 8.49 20.94 -21.06
N ARG A 63 8.59 21.69 -19.99
CA ARG A 63 9.78 21.83 -19.13
C ARG A 63 9.62 20.95 -17.90
N PHE A 64 10.61 20.06 -17.62
CA PHE A 64 10.57 19.18 -16.44
C PHE A 64 11.95 18.77 -15.91
N ALA A 65 13.03 19.24 -16.51
CA ALA A 65 14.39 18.92 -16.13
C ALA A 65 15.10 20.13 -15.51
N ASP A 66 16.11 19.89 -14.65
CA ASP A 66 16.84 20.94 -13.94
C ASP A 66 17.92 21.64 -14.79
N HIS A 67 18.28 21.07 -15.98
CA HIS A 67 19.26 21.71 -16.87
C HIS A 67 18.79 23.07 -17.37
N ALA A 68 19.69 23.89 -17.93
CA ALA A 68 19.31 25.16 -18.56
C ALA A 68 18.25 24.93 -19.67
N PRO A 69 17.24 25.82 -19.80
CA PRO A 69 16.19 25.66 -20.82
C PRO A 69 16.78 25.53 -22.23
N VAL A 70 16.29 24.53 -23.01
CA VAL A 70 16.65 24.34 -24.43
C VAL A 70 16.17 25.52 -25.28
N LEU A 71 15.01 26.08 -24.95
CA LEU A 71 14.51 27.30 -25.54
C LEU A 71 14.58 28.43 -24.51
N ALA A 72 15.16 29.58 -24.89
CA ALA A 72 15.01 30.82 -24.14
C ALA A 72 13.54 31.28 -24.18
N ASP A 73 13.19 32.34 -23.42
CA ASP A 73 11.84 32.92 -23.44
C ASP A 73 11.56 33.55 -24.84
N ASP A 74 11.24 32.67 -25.80
CA ASP A 74 10.94 33.08 -27.18
C ASP A 74 9.46 33.50 -27.29
N ALA A 75 9.21 34.65 -27.93
CA ALA A 75 7.87 35.14 -28.17
C ALA A 75 7.06 34.15 -29.00
N GLY A 76 5.91 33.71 -28.43
CA GLY A 76 4.98 32.81 -29.12
C GLY A 76 5.04 31.33 -28.76
N VAL A 77 6.01 30.92 -27.92
CA VAL A 77 6.06 29.54 -27.37
C VAL A 77 5.49 29.53 -25.96
N GLU A 78 4.49 28.73 -25.72
CA GLU A 78 3.88 28.54 -24.39
C GLU A 78 4.74 27.57 -23.58
N ARG A 79 5.36 28.05 -22.49
CA ARG A 79 6.13 27.23 -21.57
C ARG A 79 5.25 26.62 -20.50
N VAL A 80 5.33 25.29 -20.31
CA VAL A 80 4.58 24.54 -19.31
C VAL A 80 5.57 23.81 -18.40
N GLU A 81 5.60 24.21 -17.12
CA GLU A 81 6.40 23.55 -16.11
C GLU A 81 5.67 22.31 -15.59
N LEU A 82 6.37 21.19 -15.49
CA LEU A 82 5.88 19.89 -15.05
C LEU A 82 6.84 19.30 -14.02
N ASP A 83 6.31 18.64 -13.01
CA ASP A 83 7.10 18.01 -11.94
C ASP A 83 7.09 16.47 -12.09
N PRO A 84 8.17 15.83 -12.53
CA PRO A 84 8.28 14.38 -12.62
C PRO A 84 8.36 13.69 -11.25
N GLN A 85 8.78 14.42 -10.19
CA GLN A 85 8.88 13.88 -8.83
C GLN A 85 7.52 13.73 -8.15
N ALA A 86 6.47 14.36 -8.68
CA ALA A 86 5.09 14.13 -8.25
C ALA A 86 4.60 12.69 -8.47
N GLY A 87 5.31 11.90 -9.27
CA GLY A 87 5.03 10.51 -9.60
C GLY A 87 4.59 10.30 -11.04
N PHE A 88 4.73 9.06 -11.51
CA PHE A 88 4.49 8.69 -12.91
C PHE A 88 3.04 8.95 -13.37
N GLU A 89 2.06 8.52 -12.57
CA GLU A 89 0.63 8.71 -12.89
C GLU A 89 0.25 10.20 -12.93
N MET A 90 0.77 10.98 -11.96
CA MET A 90 0.53 12.43 -11.88
C MET A 90 1.12 13.16 -13.08
N PHE A 91 2.39 12.91 -13.35
CA PHE A 91 3.12 13.54 -14.44
C PHE A 91 2.47 13.26 -15.81
N LEU A 92 2.18 11.99 -16.08
CA LEU A 92 1.56 11.57 -17.33
C LEU A 92 0.15 12.17 -17.49
N GLY A 93 -0.62 12.20 -16.42
CA GLY A 93 -1.93 12.86 -16.40
C GLY A 93 -1.86 14.35 -16.72
N ALA A 94 -0.86 15.07 -16.18
CA ALA A 94 -0.63 16.49 -16.46
C ALA A 94 -0.26 16.73 -17.93
N ILE A 95 0.60 15.87 -18.53
CA ILE A 95 0.97 15.94 -19.95
C ILE A 95 -0.27 15.71 -20.82
N HIS A 96 -1.03 14.65 -20.60
CA HIS A 96 -2.22 14.34 -21.39
C HIS A 96 -3.29 15.44 -21.27
N ALA A 97 -3.50 15.99 -20.09
CA ALA A 97 -4.39 17.14 -19.88
C ALA A 97 -3.90 18.39 -20.67
N THR A 98 -2.59 18.63 -20.70
CA THR A 98 -1.99 19.74 -21.48
C THR A 98 -2.19 19.54 -22.98
N ILE A 99 -1.93 18.32 -23.48
CA ILE A 99 -2.17 17.96 -24.89
C ILE A 99 -3.65 18.14 -25.25
N GLY A 100 -4.56 17.63 -24.42
CA GLY A 100 -6.01 17.76 -24.62
C GLY A 100 -6.48 19.22 -24.67
N ARG A 101 -5.96 20.11 -23.81
CA ARG A 101 -6.25 21.55 -23.79
C ARG A 101 -5.68 22.31 -24.99
N ALA A 102 -4.51 21.90 -25.44
CA ALA A 102 -3.88 22.52 -26.62
C ALA A 102 -4.64 22.19 -27.91
N GLY A 103 -5.27 21.01 -27.98
CA GLY A 103 -6.08 20.57 -29.10
C GLY A 103 -5.29 19.97 -30.24
N ARG A 104 -6.01 19.69 -31.34
CA ARG A 104 -5.42 19.07 -32.53
C ARG A 104 -4.44 19.99 -33.27
N GLY A 105 -3.40 19.39 -33.85
CA GLY A 105 -2.44 20.09 -34.72
C GLY A 105 -1.46 21.01 -34.00
N ALA A 106 -1.35 20.94 -32.65
CA ALA A 106 -0.36 21.69 -31.90
C ALA A 106 1.06 21.10 -32.10
N CYS A 107 2.09 21.92 -31.85
CA CYS A 107 3.49 21.54 -31.88
C CYS A 107 4.05 21.47 -30.47
N TYR A 108 4.83 20.43 -30.17
CA TYR A 108 5.41 20.21 -28.85
C TYR A 108 6.91 20.06 -28.92
N LEU A 109 7.59 20.66 -27.94
CA LEU A 109 8.99 20.38 -27.62
C LEU A 109 9.03 19.84 -26.21
N PHE A 110 9.64 18.69 -26.04
CA PHE A 110 9.89 18.09 -24.73
C PHE A 110 11.33 18.35 -24.32
N ASP A 111 11.53 18.57 -23.03
CA ASP A 111 12.86 18.55 -22.44
C ASP A 111 13.55 17.20 -22.62
N SER A 112 14.76 17.05 -22.13
CA SER A 112 15.51 15.81 -22.16
C SER A 112 14.73 14.68 -21.47
N LEU A 113 14.36 13.67 -22.23
CA LEU A 113 13.68 12.47 -21.70
C LEU A 113 14.61 11.64 -20.81
N SER A 114 15.92 11.79 -20.99
CA SER A 114 16.91 11.11 -20.17
C SER A 114 16.87 11.56 -18.70
N ASP A 115 16.44 12.78 -18.45
CA ASP A 115 16.25 13.30 -17.09
C ASP A 115 15.05 12.63 -16.41
N LEU A 116 13.97 12.31 -17.15
CA LEU A 116 12.84 11.55 -16.59
C LEU A 116 13.26 10.17 -16.07
N ALA A 117 14.17 9.48 -16.76
CA ALA A 117 14.68 8.19 -16.31
C ALA A 117 15.49 8.34 -15.00
N VAL A 118 16.18 9.46 -14.81
CA VAL A 118 16.90 9.79 -13.56
C VAL A 118 15.91 10.07 -12.42
N ASP A 119 14.89 10.89 -12.67
CA ASP A 119 13.88 11.25 -11.67
C ASP A 119 13.03 10.05 -11.22
N TRP A 120 12.70 9.15 -12.16
CA TRP A 120 11.94 7.93 -11.87
C TRP A 120 12.81 6.77 -11.43
N PHE A 121 14.13 6.89 -11.55
CA PHE A 121 15.11 5.82 -11.33
C PHE A 121 14.85 4.55 -12.14
N SER A 122 14.22 4.69 -13.32
CA SER A 122 13.75 3.59 -14.16
C SER A 122 13.67 3.97 -15.63
N ASP A 123 14.52 3.37 -16.43
CA ASP A 123 14.44 3.47 -17.89
C ASP A 123 13.17 2.82 -18.43
N GLN A 124 12.66 1.78 -17.78
CA GLN A 124 11.44 1.07 -18.18
C GLN A 124 10.22 2.00 -18.15
N MET A 125 10.18 2.90 -17.17
CA MET A 125 9.11 3.90 -17.07
C MET A 125 9.15 4.89 -18.24
N LEU A 126 10.32 5.20 -18.77
CA LEU A 126 10.46 6.00 -19.99
C LEU A 126 9.84 5.27 -21.21
N GLY A 127 10.09 3.96 -21.34
CA GLY A 127 9.43 3.15 -22.39
C GLY A 127 7.90 3.14 -22.27
N ASN A 128 7.37 3.05 -21.04
CA ASN A 128 5.93 3.13 -20.79
C ASN A 128 5.36 4.53 -21.13
N PHE A 129 6.08 5.60 -20.82
CA PHE A 129 5.73 6.96 -21.20
C PHE A 129 5.50 7.07 -22.72
N PHE A 130 6.44 6.55 -23.52
CA PHE A 130 6.32 6.59 -24.98
C PHE A 130 5.14 5.77 -25.51
N ARG A 131 4.92 4.57 -24.98
CA ARG A 131 3.78 3.71 -25.38
C ARG A 131 2.42 4.36 -25.13
N LEU A 132 2.34 5.26 -24.15
CA LEU A 132 1.10 5.95 -23.80
C LEU A 132 0.95 7.30 -24.47
N THR A 133 2.04 8.08 -24.59
CA THR A 133 2.00 9.47 -25.04
C THR A 133 2.09 9.58 -26.58
N CYS A 134 2.96 8.80 -27.25
CA CYS A 134 3.11 8.91 -28.69
C CYS A 134 1.85 8.55 -29.49
N PRO A 135 1.11 7.47 -29.19
CA PRO A 135 -0.16 7.20 -29.85
C PRO A 135 -1.19 8.31 -29.65
N TYR A 136 -1.25 8.90 -28.44
CA TYR A 136 -2.16 10.00 -28.17
C TYR A 136 -1.81 11.26 -28.97
N LEU A 137 -0.52 11.62 -29.07
CA LEU A 137 -0.03 12.72 -29.90
C LEU A 137 -0.30 12.46 -31.39
N TYR A 138 -0.11 11.21 -31.83
CA TYR A 138 -0.40 10.80 -33.21
C TYR A 138 -1.88 10.98 -33.58
N ASP A 139 -2.79 10.51 -32.70
CA ASP A 139 -4.24 10.64 -32.90
C ASP A 139 -4.71 12.11 -32.91
N MET A 140 -4.00 12.96 -32.17
CA MET A 140 -4.25 14.41 -32.14
C MET A 140 -3.68 15.13 -33.36
N GLY A 141 -2.93 14.43 -34.27
CA GLY A 141 -2.31 15.00 -35.45
C GLY A 141 -1.29 16.09 -35.14
N THR A 142 -0.56 15.97 -34.07
CA THR A 142 0.44 16.94 -33.57
C THR A 142 1.81 16.66 -34.14
N ILE A 143 2.75 17.60 -33.97
CA ILE A 143 4.18 17.35 -34.18
C ILE A 143 4.88 17.48 -32.86
N ALA A 144 5.66 16.46 -32.48
CA ALA A 144 6.35 16.45 -31.19
C ALA A 144 7.85 16.13 -31.34
N TYR A 145 8.69 16.97 -30.73
CA TYR A 145 10.14 16.81 -30.66
C TYR A 145 10.54 16.32 -29.27
N PHE A 146 11.41 15.30 -29.26
CA PHE A 146 11.94 14.69 -28.03
C PHE A 146 13.46 14.62 -28.09
N ALA A 147 14.15 14.97 -27.02
CA ALA A 147 15.58 14.76 -26.87
C ALA A 147 15.86 13.47 -26.10
N LEU A 148 16.80 12.67 -26.58
CA LEU A 148 17.28 11.45 -25.92
C LEU A 148 18.81 11.42 -25.95
N LEU A 149 19.46 11.29 -24.80
CA LEU A 149 20.91 11.18 -24.72
C LEU A 149 21.37 9.80 -25.22
N ARG A 150 22.42 9.79 -26.05
CA ARG A 150 22.99 8.57 -26.62
C ARG A 150 23.72 7.78 -25.53
N ASP A 151 23.64 6.46 -25.62
CA ASP A 151 24.27 5.48 -24.73
C ASP A 151 23.96 5.67 -23.21
N TYR A 152 22.87 6.43 -22.92
CA TYR A 152 22.44 6.73 -21.56
C TYR A 152 21.41 5.72 -21.03
N HIS A 153 20.83 4.91 -21.91
CA HIS A 153 19.72 4.00 -21.61
C HIS A 153 19.98 2.59 -22.11
N SER A 154 19.37 1.60 -21.44
CA SER A 154 19.42 0.22 -21.90
C SER A 154 18.70 0.04 -23.25
N LEU A 155 19.09 -0.98 -24.01
CA LEU A 155 18.43 -1.30 -25.28
C LEU A 155 16.96 -1.68 -25.09
N HIS A 156 16.62 -2.34 -23.98
CA HIS A 156 15.24 -2.73 -23.67
C HIS A 156 14.34 -1.53 -23.38
N ALA A 157 14.85 -0.49 -22.73
CA ALA A 157 14.11 0.73 -22.46
C ALA A 157 13.91 1.58 -23.74
N THR A 158 14.89 1.59 -24.66
CA THR A 158 14.81 2.38 -25.90
C THR A 158 14.05 1.69 -27.02
N ALA A 159 13.85 0.36 -26.98
CA ALA A 159 13.07 -0.36 -27.99
C ALA A 159 11.64 0.17 -28.15
N PRO A 160 10.83 0.38 -27.07
CA PRO A 160 9.51 0.99 -27.18
C PRO A 160 9.52 2.38 -27.83
N ILE A 161 10.57 3.17 -27.56
CA ILE A 161 10.73 4.50 -28.16
C ILE A 161 10.84 4.37 -29.68
N ARG A 162 11.72 3.48 -30.17
CA ARG A 162 11.89 3.24 -31.59
C ARG A 162 10.65 2.62 -32.26
N GLU A 163 9.91 1.79 -31.55
CA GLU A 163 8.68 1.17 -32.05
C GLU A 163 7.57 2.19 -32.26
N THR A 164 7.37 3.11 -31.32
CA THR A 164 6.21 4.02 -31.29
C THR A 164 6.42 5.33 -32.03
N THR A 165 7.67 5.80 -32.22
CA THR A 165 7.96 7.07 -32.90
C THR A 165 7.94 6.92 -34.43
N GLN A 166 7.54 7.98 -35.13
CA GLN A 166 7.50 8.04 -36.60
C GLN A 166 8.88 8.36 -37.16
N LEU A 167 9.63 9.23 -36.51
CA LEU A 167 11.01 9.55 -36.87
C LEU A 167 11.96 9.31 -35.71
N PHE A 168 13.10 8.70 -36.02
CA PHE A 168 14.21 8.52 -35.08
C PHE A 168 15.50 9.00 -35.78
N LEU A 169 16.07 10.08 -35.31
CA LEU A 169 17.18 10.82 -35.90
C LEU A 169 18.39 10.83 -34.98
N ASP A 170 19.53 10.34 -35.44
CA ASP A 170 20.80 10.48 -34.75
C ASP A 170 21.47 11.80 -35.15
N ALA A 171 21.94 12.59 -34.20
CA ALA A 171 22.84 13.72 -34.40
C ALA A 171 24.21 13.44 -33.81
N TYR A 172 25.27 13.82 -34.51
CA TYR A 172 26.66 13.63 -34.11
C TYR A 172 27.41 14.95 -34.20
N ARG A 173 28.29 15.25 -33.26
CA ARG A 173 29.21 16.38 -33.37
C ARG A 173 30.64 15.86 -33.59
N HIS A 174 31.26 16.27 -34.68
CA HIS A 174 32.64 15.91 -35.00
C HIS A 174 33.38 17.13 -35.52
N LYS A 175 34.54 17.45 -34.97
CA LYS A 175 35.38 18.62 -35.31
C LYS A 175 34.59 19.95 -35.41
N GLY A 176 33.61 20.13 -34.55
CA GLY A 176 32.75 21.34 -34.48
C GLY A 176 31.54 21.34 -35.43
N GLU A 177 31.48 20.43 -36.38
CA GLU A 177 30.36 20.28 -37.32
C GLU A 177 29.30 19.31 -36.79
N LEU A 178 28.01 19.56 -37.13
CA LEU A 178 26.89 18.64 -36.82
C LEU A 178 26.60 17.74 -38.04
N TYR A 179 26.32 16.50 -37.73
CA TYR A 179 25.94 15.48 -38.71
C TYR A 179 24.61 14.85 -38.27
N VAL A 180 23.72 14.57 -39.21
CA VAL A 180 22.42 13.93 -38.96
C VAL A 180 22.32 12.62 -39.74
N ARG A 181 21.82 11.57 -39.09
CA ARG A 181 21.53 10.28 -39.70
C ARG A 181 20.09 9.86 -39.35
N PRO A 182 19.16 9.91 -40.32
CA PRO A 182 17.82 9.35 -40.11
C PRO A 182 17.88 7.82 -40.01
N ARG A 183 17.53 7.28 -38.82
CA ARG A 183 17.50 5.83 -38.53
C ARG A 183 16.16 5.23 -38.90
N LYS A 184 15.09 5.97 -38.61
CA LYS A 184 13.71 5.59 -38.91
C LYS A 184 12.97 6.81 -39.47
N VAL A 185 12.30 6.66 -40.57
CA VAL A 185 11.36 7.65 -41.14
C VAL A 185 10.20 6.86 -41.72
N GLN A 186 9.00 7.05 -41.22
CA GLN A 186 7.82 6.30 -41.69
C GLN A 186 7.06 7.02 -42.81
N GLN A 187 6.40 6.24 -43.66
CA GLN A 187 5.44 6.68 -44.69
C GLN A 187 6.02 7.60 -45.78
N ARG A 188 7.36 7.74 -45.90
CA ARG A 188 8.02 8.55 -46.92
C ARG A 188 9.45 8.07 -47.15
N HIS A 189 9.95 8.41 -48.35
CA HIS A 189 11.31 8.05 -48.74
C HIS A 189 11.87 9.11 -49.67
N THR A 190 13.11 9.52 -49.45
CA THR A 190 13.92 10.32 -50.42
C THR A 190 15.25 9.61 -50.65
N PRO A 191 15.85 9.77 -51.88
CA PRO A 191 17.12 9.14 -52.20
C PRO A 191 18.22 9.55 -51.22
N GLY A 192 18.91 8.56 -50.66
CA GLY A 192 19.99 8.79 -49.68
C GLY A 192 19.55 9.17 -48.29
N MET A 193 18.25 9.23 -47.96
CA MET A 193 17.70 9.67 -46.68
C MET A 193 18.40 9.04 -45.47
N HIS A 194 18.73 7.76 -45.51
CA HIS A 194 19.33 7.03 -44.39
C HIS A 194 20.86 7.11 -44.30
N LEU A 195 21.50 7.88 -45.19
CA LEU A 195 22.93 8.17 -45.13
C LEU A 195 23.23 9.14 -43.99
N LEU A 196 24.51 9.29 -43.65
CA LEU A 196 24.99 10.35 -42.78
C LEU A 196 25.06 11.65 -43.60
N HIS A 197 24.55 12.74 -43.01
CA HIS A 197 24.54 14.06 -43.68
C HIS A 197 25.27 15.09 -42.81
N ALA A 198 26.21 15.79 -43.40
CA ALA A 198 26.91 16.94 -42.78
C ALA A 198 26.04 18.20 -42.92
N TRP A 199 25.84 18.95 -41.83
CA TRP A 199 25.15 20.23 -41.85
C TRP A 199 26.16 21.37 -42.00
N ARG A 200 26.32 21.85 -43.23
CA ARG A 200 27.31 22.88 -43.61
C ARG A 200 26.63 24.04 -44.33
N GLY A 201 26.82 25.25 -43.83
CA GLY A 201 26.31 26.46 -44.49
C GLY A 201 24.79 26.43 -44.74
N GLY A 202 24.02 25.81 -43.83
CA GLY A 202 22.57 25.69 -43.97
C GLY A 202 22.09 24.53 -44.84
N ARG A 203 22.99 23.72 -45.44
CA ARG A 203 22.67 22.56 -46.31
C ARG A 203 23.06 21.24 -45.68
N PHE A 204 22.25 20.21 -45.93
CA PHE A 204 22.55 18.82 -45.57
C PHE A 204 23.21 18.10 -46.75
N VAL A 205 24.52 17.86 -46.63
CA VAL A 205 25.31 17.19 -47.67
C VAL A 205 25.56 15.74 -47.28
N SER A 206 25.19 14.79 -48.15
CA SER A 206 25.40 13.36 -47.84
C SER A 206 26.89 13.03 -47.76
N VAL A 207 27.28 12.34 -46.67
CA VAL A 207 28.61 11.76 -46.53
C VAL A 207 28.60 10.39 -47.20
N THR A 208 29.17 10.33 -48.40
CA THR A 208 29.18 9.11 -49.22
C THR A 208 30.45 8.28 -49.11
N ASP A 209 31.49 8.88 -48.51
CA ASP A 209 32.76 8.21 -48.22
C ASP A 209 32.66 7.38 -46.93
N SER A 210 32.87 6.07 -47.05
CA SER A 210 32.78 5.13 -45.96
C SER A 210 33.83 5.39 -44.86
N HIS A 211 35.04 5.89 -45.25
CA HIS A 211 36.07 6.22 -44.28
C HIS A 211 35.65 7.42 -43.44
N GLN A 212 35.16 8.50 -44.09
CA GLN A 212 34.67 9.68 -43.38
C GLN A 212 33.47 9.36 -42.48
N ALA A 213 32.53 8.56 -42.96
CA ALA A 213 31.39 8.11 -42.21
C ALA A 213 31.84 7.28 -40.99
N ALA A 214 32.80 6.37 -41.14
CA ALA A 214 33.36 5.58 -40.05
C ALA A 214 34.08 6.46 -39.02
N GLU A 215 34.91 7.42 -39.50
CA GLU A 215 35.61 8.38 -38.61
C GLU A 215 34.63 9.15 -37.73
N ILE A 216 33.55 9.70 -38.30
CA ILE A 216 32.53 10.46 -37.57
C ILE A 216 31.78 9.58 -36.56
N MET A 217 31.34 8.41 -37.02
CA MET A 217 30.51 7.51 -36.19
C MET A 217 31.30 6.83 -35.07
N THR A 218 32.65 6.69 -35.20
CA THR A 218 33.53 6.11 -34.19
C THR A 218 34.20 7.16 -33.32
N ALA A 219 34.18 8.44 -33.70
CA ALA A 219 34.76 9.54 -32.92
C ALA A 219 33.92 9.99 -31.75
N SER A 220 32.70 9.47 -31.57
CA SER A 220 31.92 9.62 -30.34
C SER A 220 32.77 9.07 -29.17
N PRO A 221 32.89 9.75 -28.05
CA PRO A 221 33.80 9.36 -26.97
C PRO A 221 33.33 8.03 -26.32
N ARG A 222 33.62 6.92 -27.03
CA ARG A 222 33.42 5.57 -26.49
C ARG A 222 34.72 5.09 -25.88
N SER A 223 34.84 5.22 -24.55
CA SER A 223 35.82 4.43 -23.83
C SER A 223 35.44 2.95 -23.96
N THR A 224 36.34 2.10 -24.38
CA THR A 224 36.13 0.66 -24.56
C THR A 224 35.81 -0.07 -23.25
N LEU A 225 36.10 0.54 -22.12
CA LEU A 225 35.76 0.05 -20.77
C LEU A 225 34.43 0.60 -20.25
N ASP A 226 34.06 1.82 -20.61
CA ASP A 226 32.81 2.47 -20.25
C ASP A 226 31.61 1.94 -21.06
N THR A 227 31.82 1.33 -22.23
CA THR A 227 30.76 0.81 -23.09
C THR A 227 29.86 -0.26 -22.42
N ALA A 228 30.33 -0.98 -21.43
CA ALA A 228 29.51 -1.91 -20.66
C ALA A 228 28.64 -1.16 -19.65
N MET A 229 29.17 -0.12 -19.02
CA MET A 229 28.46 0.72 -18.04
C MET A 229 27.43 1.63 -18.72
N ASP A 230 27.74 2.20 -19.89
CA ASP A 230 26.85 3.08 -20.66
C ASP A 230 25.63 2.36 -21.24
N ARG A 231 25.66 1.02 -21.35
CA ARG A 231 24.52 0.20 -21.76
C ARG A 231 23.62 -0.23 -20.59
N LEU A 232 24.06 0.07 -19.39
CA LEU A 232 23.26 -0.19 -18.19
C LEU A 232 22.23 0.92 -18.02
N ASP A 233 21.07 0.55 -17.53
CA ASP A 233 20.07 1.51 -17.12
C ASP A 233 20.53 2.35 -15.91
N VAL A 234 19.78 3.40 -15.61
CA VAL A 234 20.07 4.31 -14.49
C VAL A 234 20.17 3.56 -13.15
N TRP A 235 19.33 2.54 -12.97
CA TRP A 235 19.32 1.70 -11.78
C TRP A 235 20.63 0.92 -11.61
N ASN A 236 20.98 0.11 -12.59
CA ASN A 236 22.17 -0.73 -12.53
C ASN A 236 23.47 0.09 -12.42
N ARG A 237 23.54 1.26 -13.11
CA ARG A 237 24.69 2.16 -12.95
C ARG A 237 24.86 2.65 -11.51
N ALA A 238 23.76 3.10 -10.86
CA ALA A 238 23.84 3.59 -9.48
C ALA A 238 24.29 2.49 -8.51
N PHE A 239 23.80 1.26 -8.69
CA PHE A 239 24.20 0.13 -7.87
C PHE A 239 25.66 -0.27 -8.08
N LEU A 240 26.14 -0.33 -9.32
CA LEU A 240 27.54 -0.61 -9.61
C LEU A 240 28.48 0.47 -9.09
N GLN A 241 28.15 1.75 -9.25
CA GLN A 241 28.94 2.85 -8.67
C GLN A 241 29.08 2.71 -7.16
N ALA A 242 27.97 2.35 -6.48
CA ALA A 242 28.00 2.16 -5.03
C ALA A 242 28.81 0.92 -4.62
N GLU A 243 28.75 -0.19 -5.38
CA GLU A 243 29.59 -1.36 -5.15
C GLU A 243 31.07 -1.11 -5.34
N GLU A 244 31.44 -0.35 -6.38
CA GLU A 244 32.82 0.06 -6.65
C GLU A 244 33.35 0.98 -5.57
N ALA A 245 32.59 2.02 -5.20
CA ALA A 245 32.96 2.96 -4.15
C ALA A 245 33.17 2.23 -2.79
N LEU A 246 32.32 1.25 -2.47
CA LEU A 246 32.47 0.46 -1.24
C LEU A 246 33.75 -0.41 -1.26
N ARG A 247 34.07 -1.04 -2.41
CA ARG A 247 35.31 -1.80 -2.57
C ARG A 247 36.57 -0.94 -2.49
N ASP A 248 36.49 0.29 -2.99
CA ASP A 248 37.62 1.26 -2.94
C ASP A 248 37.82 1.82 -1.54
N GLN A 249 36.74 2.01 -0.76
CA GLN A 249 36.84 2.36 0.66
C GLN A 249 37.61 1.29 1.44
N ASP A 250 37.28 0.00 1.23
CA ASP A 250 37.95 -1.12 1.88
C ASP A 250 39.47 -1.19 1.52
N ARG A 251 39.84 -0.72 0.32
CA ARG A 251 41.23 -0.79 -0.19
C ARG A 251 42.06 0.45 0.09
N LEU A 252 41.47 1.64 0.02
CA LEU A 252 42.20 2.91 -0.06
C LEU A 252 41.86 3.89 1.05
N GLY A 253 40.87 3.63 1.90
CA GLY A 253 40.40 4.59 2.91
C GLY A 253 39.80 5.86 2.29
N ALA A 254 39.05 5.72 1.19
CA ALA A 254 38.46 6.84 0.44
C ALA A 254 37.47 7.67 1.27
N ALA A 255 37.23 8.92 0.86
CA ALA A 255 36.48 9.91 1.63
C ALA A 255 35.00 9.48 1.86
N ASP A 256 34.52 9.51 3.09
CA ASP A 256 33.16 9.16 3.53
C ASP A 256 32.03 9.94 2.80
N HIS A 257 32.35 11.08 2.19
CA HIS A 257 31.34 12.00 1.62
C HIS A 257 30.65 11.43 0.37
N ASP A 258 31.39 10.75 -0.52
CA ASP A 258 30.84 10.19 -1.75
C ASP A 258 29.92 8.98 -1.44
N LEU A 259 30.26 8.20 -0.42
CA LEU A 259 29.46 7.04 0.01
C LEU A 259 28.13 7.46 0.65
N ASP A 260 28.12 8.55 1.41
CA ASP A 260 26.90 9.06 2.06
C ASP A 260 25.90 9.60 1.04
N GLU A 261 26.39 10.23 -0.03
CA GLU A 261 25.55 10.68 -1.15
C GLU A 261 24.98 9.49 -1.94
N LEU A 262 25.82 8.51 -2.29
CA LEU A 262 25.39 7.28 -2.97
C LEU A 262 24.39 6.50 -2.13
N HIS A 263 24.63 6.35 -0.83
CA HIS A 263 23.70 5.72 0.10
C HIS A 263 22.35 6.44 0.11
N GLY A 264 22.36 7.78 0.25
CA GLY A 264 21.14 8.57 0.21
C GLY A 264 20.38 8.44 -1.11
N ARG A 265 21.09 8.36 -2.24
CA ARG A 265 20.51 8.13 -3.57
C ARG A 265 19.84 6.76 -3.66
N LEU A 266 20.54 5.69 -3.28
CA LEU A 266 19.99 4.33 -3.32
C LEU A 266 18.78 4.16 -2.39
N LEU A 267 18.77 4.78 -1.22
CA LEU A 267 17.60 4.79 -0.33
C LEU A 267 16.37 5.42 -0.99
N ARG A 268 16.53 6.53 -1.74
CA ARG A 268 15.42 7.14 -2.51
C ARG A 268 14.95 6.27 -3.66
N MET A 269 15.86 5.50 -4.25
CA MET A 269 15.54 4.59 -5.37
C MET A 269 14.72 3.39 -4.91
N VAL A 270 15.08 2.78 -3.76
CA VAL A 270 14.58 1.46 -3.34
C VAL A 270 13.55 1.54 -2.22
N ILE A 271 13.80 2.41 -1.22
CA ILE A 271 13.09 2.39 0.06
C ILE A 271 11.89 3.33 0.06
N SER A 272 12.10 4.64 -0.08
CA SER A 272 11.02 5.62 0.02
C SER A 272 11.44 6.98 -0.53
N ARG A 273 10.43 7.82 -0.85
CA ARG A 273 10.60 9.25 -1.11
C ARG A 273 10.12 10.12 0.07
N ASP A 274 9.54 9.50 1.09
CA ASP A 274 9.12 10.18 2.32
C ASP A 274 10.33 10.49 3.22
N GLU A 275 10.51 11.77 3.58
CA GLU A 275 11.67 12.23 4.34
C GLU A 275 11.77 11.64 5.77
N ARG A 276 10.65 11.31 6.40
CA ARG A 276 10.66 10.69 7.73
C ARG A 276 11.15 9.25 7.63
N MET A 277 10.68 8.52 6.64
CA MET A 277 11.09 7.15 6.37
C MET A 277 12.57 7.09 5.92
N LEU A 278 13.00 8.04 5.07
CA LEU A 278 14.40 8.15 4.63
C LEU A 278 15.37 8.42 5.79
N ARG A 279 15.00 9.31 6.73
CA ARG A 279 15.84 9.55 7.94
C ARG A 279 15.96 8.27 8.78
N LEU A 280 14.86 7.52 8.94
CA LEU A 280 14.88 6.26 9.68
C LEU A 280 15.76 5.22 8.96
N ALA A 281 15.59 5.07 7.63
CA ALA A 281 16.36 4.15 6.81
C ALA A 281 17.86 4.50 6.80
N ARG A 282 18.23 5.76 6.64
CA ARG A 282 19.64 6.20 6.67
C ARG A 282 20.32 5.89 8.00
N ARG A 283 19.57 5.96 9.10
CA ARG A 283 20.10 5.65 10.44
C ARG A 283 20.29 4.15 10.68
N HIS A 284 19.44 3.30 10.07
CA HIS A 284 19.36 1.89 10.44
C HIS A 284 19.68 0.89 9.33
N LEU A 285 19.75 1.30 8.07
CA LEU A 285 20.21 0.44 6.95
C LEU A 285 21.61 0.87 6.51
N SER A 286 22.51 -0.06 6.31
CA SER A 286 23.84 0.21 5.74
C SER A 286 23.76 0.20 4.20
N LEU A 287 24.81 0.73 3.55
CA LEU A 287 24.92 0.68 2.09
C LEU A 287 24.93 -0.77 1.58
N GLU A 288 25.64 -1.67 2.27
CA GLU A 288 25.67 -3.11 1.92
C GLU A 288 24.28 -3.75 1.99
N GLU A 289 23.51 -3.43 3.04
CA GLU A 289 22.13 -3.95 3.18
C GLU A 289 21.24 -3.47 2.02
N VAL A 290 21.38 -2.18 1.60
CA VAL A 290 20.65 -1.65 0.45
C VAL A 290 21.09 -2.32 -0.85
N LEU A 291 22.39 -2.56 -1.04
CA LEU A 291 22.90 -3.30 -2.21
C LEU A 291 22.35 -4.74 -2.25
N GLN A 292 22.25 -5.42 -1.11
CA GLN A 292 21.64 -6.75 -1.04
C GLN A 292 20.16 -6.75 -1.39
N ILE A 293 19.41 -5.72 -0.96
CA ILE A 293 18.00 -5.54 -1.34
C ILE A 293 17.89 -5.38 -2.87
N GLY A 294 18.73 -4.55 -3.48
CA GLY A 294 18.74 -4.35 -4.94
C GLY A 294 19.00 -5.63 -5.72
N ARG A 295 19.92 -6.48 -5.26
CA ARG A 295 20.21 -7.78 -5.88
C ARG A 295 19.06 -8.78 -5.81
N ARG A 296 18.09 -8.59 -4.92
CA ARG A 296 16.88 -9.41 -4.73
C ARG A 296 15.61 -8.74 -5.27
N THR A 297 15.78 -7.69 -6.07
CA THR A 297 14.66 -6.94 -6.63
C THR A 297 14.49 -7.25 -8.12
N VAL A 298 13.28 -7.64 -8.51
CA VAL A 298 12.84 -7.76 -9.91
C VAL A 298 12.27 -6.43 -10.37
N GLY A 299 12.74 -5.95 -11.50
CA GLY A 299 12.40 -4.61 -11.99
C GLY A 299 13.20 -3.50 -11.30
N THR A 300 12.71 -2.28 -11.36
CA THR A 300 13.35 -1.07 -10.86
C THR A 300 12.36 -0.20 -10.09
N GLY A 301 12.83 0.52 -9.05
CA GLY A 301 11.98 1.40 -8.24
C GLY A 301 11.71 0.90 -6.84
N LEU A 302 10.67 1.43 -6.21
CA LEU A 302 10.38 1.22 -4.80
C LEU A 302 9.83 -0.19 -4.51
N ILE A 303 10.25 -0.77 -3.37
CA ILE A 303 9.82 -2.10 -2.90
C ILE A 303 8.56 -2.06 -2.02
N GLY A 304 8.05 -0.87 -1.72
CA GLY A 304 6.79 -0.64 -1.01
C GLY A 304 6.84 -0.76 0.50
N GLY A 305 5.74 -0.36 1.16
CA GLY A 305 5.69 -0.13 2.60
C GLY A 305 5.90 -1.36 3.46
N LYS A 306 5.25 -2.50 3.15
CA LYS A 306 5.41 -3.74 3.94
C LYS A 306 6.85 -4.26 3.92
N SER A 307 7.48 -4.25 2.72
CA SER A 307 8.88 -4.66 2.59
C SER A 307 9.81 -3.78 3.43
N VAL A 308 9.63 -2.47 3.32
CA VAL A 308 10.44 -1.47 4.05
C VAL A 308 10.25 -1.60 5.56
N GLY A 309 9.01 -1.72 6.04
CA GLY A 309 8.71 -1.84 7.47
C GLY A 309 9.34 -3.10 8.09
N MET A 310 9.26 -4.24 7.40
CA MET A 310 9.90 -5.49 7.83
C MET A 310 11.43 -5.34 7.93
N LEU A 311 12.07 -4.80 6.89
CA LEU A 311 13.54 -4.64 6.84
C LEU A 311 14.04 -3.68 7.92
N LEU A 312 13.37 -2.53 8.08
CA LEU A 312 13.70 -1.54 9.10
C LEU A 312 13.56 -2.09 10.51
N ALA A 313 12.46 -2.80 10.81
CA ALA A 313 12.27 -3.39 12.15
C ALA A 313 13.41 -4.34 12.51
N ARG A 314 13.83 -5.19 11.58
CA ARG A 314 14.95 -6.12 11.77
C ARG A 314 16.27 -5.37 12.00
N ALA A 315 16.57 -4.38 11.16
CA ALA A 315 17.80 -3.58 11.27
C ALA A 315 17.86 -2.79 12.57
N ILE A 316 16.74 -2.20 13.01
CA ILE A 316 16.63 -1.49 14.29
C ILE A 316 16.96 -2.41 15.47
N LEU A 317 16.31 -3.58 15.51
CA LEU A 317 16.52 -4.53 16.61
C LEU A 317 17.95 -5.05 16.67
N GLN A 318 18.51 -5.49 15.53
CA GLN A 318 19.85 -6.05 15.46
C GLN A 318 20.96 -5.04 15.80
N ARG A 319 20.69 -3.74 15.64
CA ARG A 319 21.62 -2.67 16.04
C ARG A 319 21.43 -2.24 17.50
N ALA A 320 20.21 -2.34 18.00
CA ALA A 320 19.94 -1.99 19.40
C ALA A 320 20.56 -3.01 20.36
N ASP A 321 20.46 -4.29 20.05
CA ASP A 321 21.04 -5.38 20.87
C ASP A 321 21.47 -6.55 19.96
N PRO A 322 22.77 -6.97 19.99
CA PRO A 322 23.29 -8.10 19.21
C PRO A 322 22.52 -9.42 19.41
N ARG A 323 21.88 -9.65 20.57
CA ARG A 323 21.10 -10.87 20.85
C ARG A 323 19.99 -11.10 19.81
N TRP A 324 19.45 -10.03 19.19
CA TRP A 324 18.43 -10.14 18.15
C TRP A 324 18.93 -10.80 16.88
N ARG A 325 20.23 -10.85 16.63
CA ARG A 325 20.80 -11.60 15.50
C ARG A 325 20.56 -13.11 15.65
N ASP A 326 20.64 -13.59 16.89
CA ASP A 326 20.39 -15.01 17.20
C ASP A 326 18.90 -15.30 17.40
N ARG A 327 18.13 -14.35 17.91
CA ARG A 327 16.70 -14.51 18.20
C ARG A 327 15.80 -14.37 16.96
N LEU A 328 16.20 -13.55 15.98
CA LEU A 328 15.43 -13.38 14.77
C LEU A 328 15.76 -14.46 13.74
N GLU A 329 14.72 -15.04 13.13
CA GLU A 329 14.88 -15.92 11.97
C GLU A 329 15.43 -15.10 10.79
N VAL A 330 16.37 -15.66 10.03
CA VAL A 330 16.88 -14.99 8.82
C VAL A 330 15.74 -14.89 7.80
N HIS A 331 15.45 -13.68 7.34
CA HIS A 331 14.44 -13.51 6.30
C HIS A 331 14.96 -13.94 4.94
N ASP A 332 14.13 -14.61 4.16
CA ASP A 332 14.42 -15.04 2.80
C ASP A 332 13.34 -14.51 1.87
N SER A 333 13.65 -13.37 1.21
CA SER A 333 12.65 -12.57 0.49
C SER A 333 13.22 -12.06 -0.82
N PHE A 334 12.32 -11.91 -1.83
CA PHE A 334 12.52 -11.15 -3.04
C PHE A 334 11.47 -10.03 -3.14
N TYR A 335 11.79 -9.02 -3.92
CA TYR A 335 10.94 -7.85 -4.10
C TYR A 335 10.61 -7.71 -5.58
N ILE A 336 9.33 -7.43 -5.91
CA ILE A 336 8.92 -7.06 -7.25
C ILE A 336 8.62 -5.56 -7.19
N ALA A 337 9.45 -4.76 -7.87
CA ALA A 337 9.39 -3.32 -7.82
C ALA A 337 8.15 -2.75 -8.53
N SER A 338 7.82 -1.50 -8.22
CA SER A 338 6.59 -0.86 -8.68
C SER A 338 6.52 -0.61 -10.19
N ASP A 339 7.64 -0.57 -10.90
CA ASP A 339 7.66 -0.42 -12.37
C ASP A 339 7.09 -1.64 -13.10
N VAL A 340 7.22 -2.84 -12.52
CA VAL A 340 6.64 -4.08 -13.05
C VAL A 340 5.11 -3.98 -13.09
N PHE A 341 4.49 -3.41 -12.04
CA PHE A 341 3.05 -3.15 -12.02
C PHE A 341 2.62 -2.21 -13.15
N TYR A 342 3.29 -1.09 -13.32
CA TYR A 342 2.96 -0.14 -14.38
C TYR A 342 3.14 -0.73 -15.77
N SER A 343 4.25 -1.43 -16.01
CA SER A 343 4.53 -2.11 -17.26
C SER A 343 3.47 -3.16 -17.58
N PHE A 344 3.00 -3.87 -16.56
CA PHE A 344 1.90 -4.83 -16.69
C PHE A 344 0.57 -4.14 -17.06
N LEU A 345 0.21 -3.03 -16.41
CA LEU A 345 -1.03 -2.29 -16.71
C LEU A 345 -1.01 -1.72 -18.14
N VAL A 346 0.14 -1.18 -18.57
CA VAL A 346 0.30 -0.62 -19.92
C VAL A 346 0.18 -1.72 -20.97
N ARG A 347 0.89 -2.85 -20.78
CA ARG A 347 0.88 -4.00 -21.70
C ARG A 347 -0.52 -4.57 -21.92
N ASN A 348 -1.31 -4.66 -20.84
CA ASN A 348 -2.64 -5.28 -20.85
C ASN A 348 -3.79 -4.28 -21.07
N GLY A 349 -3.49 -3.05 -21.50
CA GLY A 349 -4.49 -2.03 -21.86
C GLY A 349 -5.37 -1.55 -20.70
N CYS A 350 -4.85 -1.61 -19.48
CA CYS A 350 -5.57 -1.18 -18.27
C CYS A 350 -5.29 0.28 -17.87
N TRP A 351 -4.31 0.92 -18.50
CA TRP A 351 -3.84 2.26 -18.13
C TRP A 351 -4.94 3.32 -18.14
N TRP A 352 -5.73 3.41 -19.21
CA TRP A 352 -6.76 4.45 -19.34
C TRP A 352 -7.88 4.30 -18.31
N ILE A 353 -8.22 3.06 -17.94
CA ILE A 353 -9.19 2.80 -16.87
C ILE A 353 -8.58 3.29 -15.54
N ARG A 354 -7.29 3.03 -15.31
CA ARG A 354 -6.58 3.52 -14.12
C ARG A 354 -6.56 5.05 -14.06
N GLN A 355 -6.35 5.76 -15.16
CA GLN A 355 -6.41 7.22 -15.21
C GLN A 355 -7.81 7.75 -14.88
N ASN A 356 -8.87 7.11 -15.37
CA ASN A 356 -10.25 7.48 -15.05
C ASN A 356 -10.59 7.32 -13.55
N GLN A 357 -9.90 6.43 -12.84
CA GLN A 357 -10.07 6.24 -11.40
C GLN A 357 -9.62 7.45 -10.55
N ARG A 358 -8.83 8.35 -11.11
CA ARG A 358 -8.39 9.57 -10.42
C ARG A 358 -9.47 10.63 -10.30
N ASN A 359 -10.53 10.52 -11.09
CA ASN A 359 -11.66 11.45 -11.08
C ASN A 359 -12.80 10.89 -10.23
N PRO A 360 -13.22 11.60 -9.15
CA PRO A 360 -14.31 11.16 -8.28
C PRO A 360 -15.63 10.82 -8.97
N ALA A 361 -15.89 11.41 -10.16
CA ALA A 361 -17.10 11.14 -10.92
C ALA A 361 -17.05 9.84 -11.73
N THR A 362 -15.85 9.30 -12.01
CA THR A 362 -15.64 8.18 -12.94
C THR A 362 -14.82 7.02 -12.37
N PHE A 363 -14.41 7.09 -11.09
CA PHE A 363 -13.43 6.16 -10.52
C PHE A 363 -13.84 4.68 -10.53
N LEU A 364 -15.14 4.37 -10.61
CA LEU A 364 -15.65 3.00 -10.73
C LEU A 364 -15.91 2.57 -12.19
N GLN A 365 -15.76 3.48 -13.18
CA GLN A 365 -16.04 3.14 -14.57
C GLN A 365 -15.00 2.17 -15.14
N GLY A 366 -15.47 1.05 -15.72
CA GLY A 366 -14.63 0.05 -16.37
C GLY A 366 -13.83 -0.86 -15.42
N VAL A 367 -14.06 -0.77 -14.11
CA VAL A 367 -13.32 -1.52 -13.08
C VAL A 367 -13.34 -3.03 -13.33
N HIS A 368 -14.52 -3.61 -13.65
CA HIS A 368 -14.60 -5.06 -13.95
C HIS A 368 -13.89 -5.45 -15.24
N ILE A 369 -13.79 -4.54 -16.20
CA ILE A 369 -13.04 -4.78 -17.45
C ILE A 369 -11.55 -4.82 -17.11
N ALA A 370 -11.05 -3.83 -16.35
CA ALA A 370 -9.66 -3.80 -15.93
C ALA A 370 -9.30 -5.02 -15.09
N ARG A 371 -10.13 -5.37 -14.09
CA ARG A 371 -9.91 -6.53 -13.22
C ARG A 371 -9.80 -7.83 -14.03
N ARG A 372 -10.70 -8.06 -14.98
CA ARG A 372 -10.63 -9.24 -15.87
C ARG A 372 -9.35 -9.25 -16.71
N ARG A 373 -9.01 -8.11 -17.33
CA ARG A 373 -7.77 -7.97 -18.12
C ARG A 373 -6.51 -8.22 -17.29
N ILE A 374 -6.50 -7.83 -16.02
CA ILE A 374 -5.39 -8.09 -15.11
C ILE A 374 -5.31 -9.59 -14.79
N LEU A 375 -6.42 -10.25 -14.48
CA LEU A 375 -6.44 -11.68 -14.17
C LEU A 375 -6.02 -12.56 -15.34
N GLU A 376 -6.32 -12.16 -16.58
CA GLU A 376 -5.98 -12.84 -17.84
C GLU A 376 -4.68 -12.31 -18.47
N GLY A 377 -4.06 -11.28 -17.89
CA GLY A 377 -2.94 -10.54 -18.44
C GLY A 377 -1.63 -11.32 -18.52
N THR A 378 -0.72 -10.88 -19.41
CA THR A 378 0.60 -11.46 -19.60
C THR A 378 1.70 -10.50 -19.17
N PHE A 379 2.80 -11.05 -18.67
CA PHE A 379 4.00 -10.29 -18.31
C PHE A 379 4.96 -10.18 -19.50
N PRO A 380 5.92 -9.26 -19.49
CA PRO A 380 7.06 -9.30 -20.38
C PRO A 380 7.89 -10.58 -20.16
N GLU A 381 8.43 -11.19 -21.22
CA GLU A 381 9.24 -12.43 -21.15
C GLU A 381 10.42 -12.32 -20.16
N GLU A 382 11.05 -11.16 -20.12
CA GLU A 382 12.13 -10.87 -19.19
C GLU A 382 11.71 -10.99 -17.72
N VAL A 383 10.52 -10.47 -17.38
CA VAL A 383 9.95 -10.53 -16.03
C VAL A 383 9.56 -11.98 -15.69
N GLU A 384 8.95 -12.70 -16.64
CA GLU A 384 8.59 -14.12 -16.44
C GLU A 384 9.83 -14.99 -16.21
N ARG A 385 10.94 -14.72 -16.91
CA ARG A 385 12.22 -15.39 -16.70
C ARG A 385 12.75 -15.13 -15.29
N GLN A 386 12.77 -13.89 -14.84
CA GLN A 386 13.20 -13.54 -13.47
C GLN A 386 12.29 -14.17 -12.41
N PHE A 387 11.00 -14.31 -12.65
CA PHE A 387 10.08 -15.04 -11.77
C PHE A 387 10.40 -16.53 -11.71
N ALA A 388 10.78 -17.15 -12.83
CA ALA A 388 11.22 -18.54 -12.86
C ALA A 388 12.53 -18.73 -12.06
N GLU A 389 13.47 -17.78 -12.15
CA GLU A 389 14.72 -17.78 -11.36
C GLU A 389 14.44 -17.69 -9.84
N ILE A 390 13.48 -16.85 -9.42
CA ILE A 390 13.03 -16.80 -8.01
C ILE A 390 12.48 -18.17 -7.56
N LEU A 391 11.64 -18.80 -8.39
CA LEU A 391 11.05 -20.10 -8.05
C LEU A 391 12.09 -21.23 -8.05
N ASP A 392 13.08 -21.16 -8.91
CA ASP A 392 14.21 -22.08 -8.89
C ASP A 392 15.02 -21.93 -7.60
N TYR A 393 15.31 -20.69 -7.19
CA TYR A 393 15.97 -20.38 -5.91
C TYR A 393 15.20 -20.95 -4.71
N PHE A 394 13.88 -20.73 -4.62
CA PHE A 394 13.08 -21.26 -3.51
C PHE A 394 12.90 -22.79 -3.56
N GLY A 395 13.06 -23.41 -4.73
CA GLY A 395 12.71 -24.82 -4.93
C GLY A 395 11.23 -25.07 -4.61
N PRO A 396 10.87 -26.25 -4.06
CA PRO A 396 9.48 -26.55 -3.67
C PRO A 396 9.08 -26.01 -2.28
N SER A 397 9.85 -25.07 -1.72
CA SER A 397 9.48 -24.47 -0.44
C SER A 397 8.24 -23.60 -0.57
N PRO A 398 7.31 -23.64 0.38
CA PRO A 398 6.16 -22.74 0.42
C PRO A 398 6.57 -21.26 0.46
N ILE A 399 5.89 -20.44 -0.34
CA ILE A 399 6.12 -19.00 -0.39
C ILE A 399 4.80 -18.24 -0.22
N ILE A 400 4.88 -17.01 0.18
CA ILE A 400 3.77 -16.07 0.19
C ILE A 400 4.11 -14.87 -0.69
N VAL A 401 3.16 -14.44 -1.50
CA VAL A 401 3.21 -13.18 -2.28
C VAL A 401 2.29 -12.18 -1.59
N ARG A 402 2.84 -11.03 -1.19
CA ARG A 402 2.11 -10.00 -0.45
C ARG A 402 2.13 -8.67 -1.22
N SER A 403 1.02 -7.96 -1.20
CA SER A 403 1.01 -6.55 -1.61
C SER A 403 1.98 -5.74 -0.75
N SER A 404 2.67 -4.80 -1.37
CA SER A 404 3.58 -3.86 -0.72
C SER A 404 3.47 -2.50 -1.41
N SER A 405 2.26 -1.92 -1.42
CA SER A 405 2.02 -0.60 -2.01
C SER A 405 2.66 0.51 -1.19
N LEU A 406 3.02 1.62 -1.82
CA LEU A 406 3.43 2.83 -1.11
C LEU A 406 2.31 3.46 -0.28
N LEU A 407 1.05 3.13 -0.57
CA LEU A 407 -0.10 3.58 0.21
C LEU A 407 -0.28 2.75 1.49
N GLU A 408 0.33 1.55 1.57
CA GLU A 408 0.32 0.69 2.74
C GLU A 408 1.46 1.07 3.70
N ASP A 409 1.21 0.96 5.00
CA ASP A 409 2.20 1.01 6.08
C ASP A 409 2.96 2.35 6.23
N ASN A 410 2.44 3.44 5.67
CA ASN A 410 2.98 4.79 5.83
C ASN A 410 2.37 5.53 7.03
N PHE A 411 3.12 6.51 7.57
CA PHE A 411 2.62 7.39 8.61
C PHE A 411 1.33 8.10 8.18
N GLY A 412 0.25 7.91 8.94
CA GLY A 412 -1.01 8.63 8.75
C GLY A 412 -1.98 8.05 7.71
N ASN A 413 -1.64 6.94 7.04
CA ASN A 413 -2.55 6.25 6.11
C ASN A 413 -2.62 4.76 6.45
N ALA A 414 -3.79 4.27 6.83
CA ALA A 414 -4.03 2.84 7.08
C ALA A 414 -4.71 2.20 5.87
N PHE A 415 -3.95 1.82 4.88
CA PHE A 415 -4.46 1.02 3.76
C PHE A 415 -4.39 -0.49 4.05
N ALA A 416 -4.48 -0.86 5.33
CA ALA A 416 -4.34 -2.25 5.77
C ALA A 416 -5.54 -3.11 5.35
N GLY A 417 -5.28 -4.34 4.87
CA GLY A 417 -6.29 -5.33 4.54
C GLY A 417 -7.13 -5.02 3.29
N LYS A 418 -6.76 -4.01 2.48
CA LYS A 418 -7.48 -3.67 1.25
C LYS A 418 -6.95 -4.40 0.02
N TYR A 419 -5.73 -4.90 0.09
CA TYR A 419 -5.09 -5.68 -0.96
C TYR A 419 -4.85 -7.11 -0.52
N GLU A 420 -4.79 -8.01 -1.49
CA GLU A 420 -4.63 -9.44 -1.26
C GLU A 420 -3.20 -9.82 -0.87
N SER A 421 -3.10 -10.95 -0.16
CA SER A 421 -1.89 -11.74 0.00
C SER A 421 -2.22 -13.18 -0.37
N VAL A 422 -1.32 -13.85 -1.11
CA VAL A 422 -1.58 -15.18 -1.64
C VAL A 422 -0.49 -16.13 -1.18
N PHE A 423 -0.88 -17.18 -0.45
CA PHE A 423 -0.01 -18.29 -0.13
C PHE A 423 0.11 -19.23 -1.32
N CYS A 424 1.33 -19.59 -1.67
CA CYS A 424 1.63 -20.59 -2.69
C CYS A 424 2.36 -21.76 -2.01
N PRO A 425 1.73 -22.93 -1.82
CA PRO A 425 2.41 -24.09 -1.29
C PRO A 425 3.58 -24.56 -2.19
N ASN A 426 3.57 -24.12 -3.46
CA ASN A 426 4.69 -24.17 -4.39
C ASN A 426 5.16 -25.59 -4.75
N GLN A 427 4.19 -26.51 -4.95
CA GLN A 427 4.45 -27.90 -5.32
C GLN A 427 4.26 -28.13 -6.82
N GLY A 428 4.90 -29.18 -7.37
CA GLY A 428 4.80 -29.57 -8.78
C GLY A 428 6.01 -29.19 -9.62
N THR A 429 5.86 -29.24 -10.96
CA THR A 429 6.93 -28.85 -11.90
C THR A 429 7.20 -27.35 -11.88
N LEU A 430 8.33 -26.90 -12.42
CA LEU A 430 8.65 -25.47 -12.48
C LEU A 430 7.57 -24.68 -13.25
N GLU A 431 7.05 -25.25 -14.35
CA GLU A 431 6.00 -24.62 -15.13
C GLU A 431 4.71 -24.46 -14.35
N GLN A 432 4.29 -25.50 -13.60
CA GLN A 432 3.10 -25.45 -12.74
C GLN A 432 3.28 -24.42 -11.62
N ARG A 433 4.47 -24.40 -10.99
CA ARG A 433 4.79 -23.42 -9.94
C ARG A 433 4.81 -22.00 -10.48
N LEU A 434 5.37 -21.80 -11.69
CA LEU A 434 5.38 -20.49 -12.35
C LEU A 434 3.96 -20.01 -12.67
N GLU A 435 3.09 -20.85 -13.23
CA GLU A 435 1.71 -20.44 -13.51
C GLU A 435 0.93 -20.10 -12.23
N ASN A 436 1.10 -20.87 -11.15
CA ASN A 436 0.52 -20.54 -9.85
C ASN A 436 1.05 -19.22 -9.28
N PHE A 437 2.34 -18.95 -9.45
CA PHE A 437 2.96 -17.70 -9.03
C PHE A 437 2.44 -16.51 -9.85
N LEU A 438 2.38 -16.64 -11.17
CA LEU A 438 1.81 -15.63 -12.06
C LEU A 438 0.33 -15.35 -11.71
N ALA A 439 -0.45 -16.38 -11.39
CA ALA A 439 -1.83 -16.24 -10.94
C ALA A 439 -1.93 -15.48 -9.60
N ALA A 440 -1.01 -15.75 -8.67
CA ALA A 440 -0.93 -15.02 -7.40
C ALA A 440 -0.61 -13.54 -7.61
N VAL A 441 0.38 -13.22 -8.44
CA VAL A 441 0.74 -11.83 -8.79
C VAL A 441 -0.43 -11.11 -9.46
N ARG A 442 -1.10 -11.75 -10.44
CA ARG A 442 -2.30 -11.20 -11.12
C ARG A 442 -3.42 -10.95 -10.12
N THR A 443 -3.65 -11.85 -9.17
CA THR A 443 -4.67 -11.70 -8.11
C THR A 443 -4.41 -10.46 -7.26
N ILE A 444 -3.17 -10.26 -6.84
CA ILE A 444 -2.81 -9.08 -6.03
C ILE A 444 -2.94 -7.80 -6.87
N TYR A 445 -2.45 -7.78 -8.11
CA TYR A 445 -2.63 -6.62 -8.98
C TYR A 445 -4.12 -6.33 -9.26
N ALA A 446 -4.96 -7.37 -9.43
CA ALA A 446 -6.40 -7.22 -9.60
C ALA A 446 -7.11 -6.69 -8.35
N SER A 447 -6.52 -6.86 -7.15
CA SER A 447 -7.08 -6.32 -5.92
C SER A 447 -7.04 -4.78 -5.88
N THR A 448 -6.14 -4.13 -6.61
CA THR A 448 -6.12 -2.66 -6.78
C THR A 448 -7.38 -2.12 -7.48
N MET A 449 -8.07 -2.98 -8.22
CA MET A 449 -9.30 -2.68 -8.96
C MET A 449 -10.57 -3.16 -8.21
N ARG A 450 -10.50 -3.48 -6.92
CA ARG A 450 -11.69 -3.78 -6.12
C ARG A 450 -12.46 -2.51 -5.78
N GLU A 451 -13.78 -2.60 -5.78
CA GLU A 451 -14.63 -1.46 -5.43
C GLU A 451 -14.37 -0.98 -4.01
N GLU A 452 -14.10 -1.88 -3.06
CA GLU A 452 -13.76 -1.55 -1.68
C GLU A 452 -12.49 -0.72 -1.59
N ALA A 453 -11.42 -1.11 -2.31
CA ALA A 453 -10.15 -0.38 -2.34
C ALA A 453 -10.31 1.01 -2.98
N LEU A 454 -11.07 1.10 -4.08
CA LEU A 454 -11.33 2.35 -4.78
C LEU A 454 -12.25 3.29 -3.98
N ASN A 455 -13.31 2.76 -3.35
CA ASN A 455 -14.17 3.53 -2.46
C ASN A 455 -13.39 4.07 -1.26
N TYR A 456 -12.49 3.27 -0.69
CA TYR A 456 -11.59 3.73 0.36
C TYR A 456 -10.73 4.90 -0.12
N ARG A 457 -10.09 4.78 -1.29
CA ARG A 457 -9.27 5.86 -1.87
C ARG A 457 -10.08 7.13 -2.12
N ALA A 458 -11.32 6.99 -2.59
CA ALA A 458 -12.21 8.12 -2.83
C ALA A 458 -12.56 8.85 -1.52
N ARG A 459 -12.95 8.12 -0.49
CA ARG A 459 -13.32 8.66 0.82
C ARG A 459 -12.16 9.39 1.51
N HIS A 460 -10.93 8.93 1.32
CA HIS A 460 -9.73 9.55 1.91
C HIS A 460 -9.08 10.63 1.04
N GLY A 461 -9.69 10.97 -0.11
CA GLY A 461 -9.16 11.98 -1.01
C GLY A 461 -7.81 11.62 -1.66
N ILE A 462 -7.47 10.31 -1.72
CA ILE A 462 -6.19 9.82 -2.26
C ILE A 462 -6.31 9.17 -3.65
N LEU A 463 -7.44 9.34 -4.36
CA LEU A 463 -7.61 8.86 -5.74
C LEU A 463 -6.53 9.39 -6.69
N GLY A 464 -6.06 10.62 -6.44
CA GLY A 464 -5.01 11.27 -7.24
C GLY A 464 -3.59 10.81 -6.91
N ARG A 465 -3.35 10.04 -5.83
CA ARG A 465 -2.02 9.54 -5.51
C ARG A 465 -1.66 8.31 -6.34
N ASP A 466 -0.39 8.20 -6.68
CA ASP A 466 0.15 7.03 -7.39
C ASP A 466 0.03 5.78 -6.52
N GLU A 467 -0.41 4.65 -7.13
CA GLU A 467 -0.55 3.36 -6.42
C GLU A 467 0.81 2.75 -6.09
N GLN A 468 1.69 2.71 -7.06
CA GLN A 468 3.01 2.10 -6.98
C GLN A 468 2.98 0.74 -6.26
N MET A 469 2.20 -0.22 -6.81
CA MET A 469 2.08 -1.56 -6.26
C MET A 469 3.36 -2.36 -6.47
N ALA A 470 4.18 -2.45 -5.43
CA ALA A 470 5.25 -3.43 -5.34
C ALA A 470 4.75 -4.71 -4.65
N LEU A 471 5.51 -5.80 -4.75
CA LEU A 471 5.17 -7.05 -4.08
C LEU A 471 6.36 -7.55 -3.27
N LEU A 472 6.04 -8.20 -2.16
CA LEU A 472 6.97 -8.91 -1.30
C LEU A 472 6.75 -10.42 -1.47
N VAL A 473 7.76 -11.14 -1.93
CA VAL A 473 7.77 -12.60 -2.08
C VAL A 473 8.64 -13.18 -0.98
N GLN A 474 8.06 -13.96 -0.07
CA GLN A 474 8.79 -14.49 1.09
C GLN A 474 8.63 -16.00 1.18
N ARG A 475 9.70 -16.68 1.64
CA ARG A 475 9.59 -18.05 2.16
C ARG A 475 8.66 -18.03 3.37
N VAL A 476 7.68 -18.92 3.41
CA VAL A 476 6.83 -19.10 4.58
C VAL A 476 7.67 -19.70 5.72
N SER A 477 7.67 -19.01 6.87
CA SER A 477 8.27 -19.56 8.09
C SER A 477 7.42 -20.72 8.63
N GLY A 478 8.04 -21.80 9.10
CA GLY A 478 7.35 -22.97 9.64
C GLY A 478 8.07 -24.27 9.35
N SER A 479 7.39 -25.37 9.65
CA SER A 479 7.89 -26.74 9.44
C SER A 479 6.80 -27.65 8.87
N LEU A 480 7.25 -28.72 8.20
CA LEU A 480 6.38 -29.74 7.65
C LEU A 480 6.02 -30.79 8.72
N HIS A 481 4.74 -31.01 8.95
CA HIS A 481 4.17 -32.00 9.85
C HIS A 481 3.10 -32.80 9.13
N ASP A 482 3.40 -34.06 8.79
CA ASP A 482 2.47 -35.02 8.14
C ASP A 482 1.66 -34.42 6.95
N GLY A 483 2.38 -33.74 6.04
CA GLY A 483 1.79 -33.11 4.85
C GLY A 483 1.33 -31.65 5.04
N TYR A 484 1.13 -31.19 6.28
CA TYR A 484 0.80 -29.81 6.59
C TYR A 484 2.06 -29.00 6.94
N PHE A 485 2.19 -27.82 6.34
CA PHE A 485 3.27 -26.88 6.62
C PHE A 485 2.71 -25.64 7.33
N TYR A 486 3.24 -25.33 8.52
CA TYR A 486 2.82 -24.19 9.33
C TYR A 486 3.89 -23.80 10.35
N PRO A 487 3.94 -22.52 10.82
CA PRO A 487 4.68 -22.11 12.00
C PRO A 487 3.97 -22.58 13.27
N GLN A 488 4.71 -22.81 14.32
CA GLN A 488 4.13 -23.26 15.61
C GLN A 488 3.35 -22.14 16.30
N LEU A 489 3.73 -20.89 16.05
CA LEU A 489 3.14 -19.70 16.65
C LEU A 489 3.11 -18.58 15.63
N ALA A 490 2.02 -17.84 15.59
CA ALA A 490 1.92 -16.61 14.84
C ALA A 490 1.12 -15.57 15.65
N GLY A 491 1.28 -14.31 15.33
CA GLY A 491 0.56 -13.28 16.05
C GLY A 491 0.74 -11.88 15.53
N VAL A 492 0.01 -10.97 16.15
CA VAL A 492 0.15 -9.51 15.97
C VAL A 492 0.43 -8.88 17.33
N ALA A 493 1.44 -8.05 17.39
CA ALA A 493 1.87 -7.35 18.61
C ALA A 493 1.73 -5.84 18.44
N TYR A 494 1.17 -5.16 19.42
CA TYR A 494 0.94 -3.73 19.44
C TYR A 494 1.73 -3.10 20.57
N SER A 495 2.50 -2.05 20.30
CA SER A 495 3.25 -1.34 21.34
C SER A 495 2.38 -0.45 22.23
N PHE A 496 1.13 -0.25 21.86
CA PHE A 496 0.09 0.41 22.66
C PHE A 496 -1.14 -0.48 22.71
N ASN A 497 -1.64 -0.75 23.90
CA ASN A 497 -2.83 -1.56 24.15
C ASN A 497 -4.06 -0.67 24.36
N PRO A 498 -4.90 -0.43 23.36
CA PRO A 498 -6.12 0.33 23.55
C PRO A 498 -7.22 -0.46 24.28
N TYR A 499 -7.00 -1.76 24.53
CA TYR A 499 -7.96 -2.66 25.17
C TYR A 499 -7.54 -2.99 26.61
N ALA A 500 -7.83 -2.08 27.54
CA ALA A 500 -7.62 -2.29 28.98
C ALA A 500 -8.90 -2.83 29.62
N TRP A 501 -9.06 -4.17 29.71
CA TRP A 501 -10.24 -4.84 30.29
C TRP A 501 -10.22 -4.89 31.83
N SER A 502 -9.19 -4.36 32.47
CA SER A 502 -9.01 -4.29 33.93
C SER A 502 -8.17 -3.07 34.28
N ASP A 503 -8.43 -2.46 35.46
CA ASP A 503 -7.65 -1.32 35.99
C ASP A 503 -6.16 -1.63 36.22
N GLN A 504 -5.77 -2.90 36.19
CA GLN A 504 -4.38 -3.35 36.38
C GLN A 504 -3.64 -3.49 35.03
N ILE A 505 -4.30 -3.22 33.92
CA ILE A 505 -3.69 -3.25 32.58
C ILE A 505 -3.25 -1.83 32.21
N ASP A 506 -1.94 -1.67 32.02
CA ASP A 506 -1.38 -0.43 31.49
C ASP A 506 -1.44 -0.44 29.96
N PRO A 507 -2.21 0.47 29.33
CA PRO A 507 -2.27 0.58 27.87
C PRO A 507 -0.89 0.77 27.21
N ARG A 508 0.06 1.40 27.90
CA ARG A 508 1.40 1.70 27.39
C ARG A 508 2.32 0.48 27.38
N ALA A 509 1.93 -0.60 28.05
CA ALA A 509 2.74 -1.82 28.09
C ALA A 509 2.64 -2.66 26.80
N GLY A 510 1.62 -2.42 25.99
CA GLY A 510 1.38 -3.15 24.76
C GLY A 510 0.51 -4.40 24.90
N LEU A 511 0.23 -5.02 23.79
CA LEU A 511 -0.67 -6.17 23.63
C LEU A 511 -0.10 -7.14 22.62
N VAL A 512 -0.28 -8.45 22.82
CA VAL A 512 0.00 -9.49 21.83
C VAL A 512 -1.23 -10.37 21.63
N ARG A 513 -1.54 -10.68 20.38
CA ARG A 513 -2.49 -11.71 19.98
C ARG A 513 -1.74 -12.90 19.43
N LEU A 514 -2.04 -14.09 19.94
CA LEU A 514 -1.42 -15.33 19.53
C LEU A 514 -2.42 -16.30 18.90
N VAL A 515 -1.94 -17.01 17.89
CA VAL A 515 -2.59 -18.17 17.29
C VAL A 515 -1.55 -19.25 17.03
N PHE A 516 -2.00 -20.49 16.97
CA PHE A 516 -1.25 -21.64 16.51
C PHE A 516 -1.49 -21.81 15.00
N GLY A 517 -0.44 -22.10 14.22
CA GLY A 517 -0.51 -22.17 12.76
C GLY A 517 -0.20 -20.86 12.05
N LEU A 518 -0.66 -20.70 10.81
CA LEU A 518 -0.48 -19.49 10.03
C LEU A 518 -1.16 -18.29 10.70
N GLY A 519 -0.57 -17.10 10.56
CA GLY A 519 -1.01 -15.87 11.23
C GLY A 519 -2.32 -15.26 10.72
N THR A 520 -2.93 -15.83 9.70
CA THR A 520 -4.19 -15.38 9.09
C THR A 520 -5.27 -15.11 10.12
N ARG A 521 -5.47 -16.00 11.10
CA ARG A 521 -6.49 -15.86 12.15
C ARG A 521 -6.14 -14.84 13.25
N ALA A 522 -4.89 -14.41 13.34
CA ALA A 522 -4.49 -13.31 14.24
C ALA A 522 -4.75 -11.94 13.61
N VAL A 523 -4.63 -11.84 12.28
CA VAL A 523 -4.85 -10.64 11.47
C VAL A 523 -6.34 -10.53 11.12
N ASP A 524 -6.89 -11.58 10.48
CA ASP A 524 -8.29 -11.65 10.06
C ASP A 524 -9.10 -12.35 11.16
N ARG A 525 -9.68 -11.54 12.05
CA ARG A 525 -10.51 -12.07 13.11
C ARG A 525 -11.79 -12.64 12.53
N THR A 526 -11.88 -13.98 12.51
CA THR A 526 -13.11 -14.68 12.13
C THR A 526 -14.05 -14.76 13.33
N ASP A 527 -15.36 -14.63 13.12
CA ASP A 527 -16.36 -14.74 14.20
C ASP A 527 -16.56 -16.18 14.67
N ASP A 528 -15.86 -17.14 14.08
CA ASP A 528 -16.01 -18.56 14.33
C ASP A 528 -14.87 -19.17 15.17
N ASP A 529 -13.92 -18.33 15.63
CA ASP A 529 -12.77 -18.78 16.42
C ASP A 529 -12.21 -17.69 17.33
N TYR A 530 -11.34 -18.05 18.28
CA TYR A 530 -10.78 -17.15 19.29
C TYR A 530 -9.26 -17.11 19.20
N THR A 531 -8.68 -15.91 19.41
CA THR A 531 -7.24 -15.71 19.56
C THR A 531 -6.88 -15.50 21.03
N ARG A 532 -5.70 -15.94 21.46
CA ARG A 532 -5.21 -15.64 22.82
C ARG A 532 -4.72 -14.18 22.87
N ILE A 533 -5.36 -13.36 23.67
CA ILE A 533 -5.01 -11.97 23.90
C ILE A 533 -4.18 -11.86 25.19
N ILE A 534 -3.05 -11.15 25.14
CA ILE A 534 -2.08 -11.04 26.24
C ILE A 534 -1.72 -9.56 26.43
N ALA A 535 -2.06 -8.99 27.59
CA ALA A 535 -1.55 -7.69 28.00
C ALA A 535 -0.12 -7.83 28.52
N LEU A 536 0.84 -7.11 27.96
CA LEU A 536 2.26 -7.34 28.24
C LEU A 536 2.69 -6.98 29.69
N ASN A 537 1.99 -6.10 30.38
CA ASN A 537 2.27 -5.84 31.79
C ASN A 537 1.63 -6.85 32.76
N SER A 538 0.66 -7.66 32.28
CA SER A 538 -0.08 -8.62 33.10
C SER A 538 -0.44 -9.87 32.25
N PRO A 539 0.54 -10.64 31.79
CA PRO A 539 0.36 -11.63 30.72
C PRO A 539 -0.50 -12.84 31.12
N GLU A 540 -0.55 -13.16 32.40
CA GLU A 540 -1.37 -14.26 32.94
C GLU A 540 -2.86 -13.94 32.95
N ARG A 541 -3.22 -12.63 32.96
CA ARG A 541 -4.62 -12.21 33.00
C ARG A 541 -5.31 -12.47 31.69
N ARG A 542 -6.50 -13.04 31.79
CA ARG A 542 -7.38 -13.28 30.63
C ARG A 542 -8.51 -12.25 30.61
N PRO A 543 -9.03 -11.89 29.42
CA PRO A 543 -10.27 -11.09 29.32
C PRO A 543 -11.49 -11.84 29.86
N GLU A 544 -11.48 -13.17 29.82
CA GLU A 544 -12.55 -14.05 30.29
C GLU A 544 -12.61 -14.06 31.83
N ARG A 545 -13.82 -13.93 32.40
CA ARG A 545 -14.04 -13.83 33.85
C ARG A 545 -14.08 -15.16 34.60
N SER A 546 -14.19 -16.29 33.90
CA SER A 546 -14.36 -17.63 34.46
C SER A 546 -13.32 -18.61 33.95
N GLU A 547 -12.74 -19.40 34.82
CA GLU A 547 -11.90 -20.54 34.42
C GLU A 547 -12.74 -21.67 33.78
N GLU A 548 -14.04 -21.74 34.10
CA GLU A 548 -14.98 -22.62 33.42
C GLU A 548 -15.30 -22.08 32.05
N GLY A 549 -14.80 -22.76 31.01
CA GLY A 549 -15.04 -22.38 29.64
C GLY A 549 -13.83 -21.90 28.84
N VAL A 550 -12.63 -21.87 29.45
CA VAL A 550 -11.37 -21.48 28.77
C VAL A 550 -11.21 -22.27 27.44
N GLY A 551 -11.54 -23.57 27.42
CA GLY A 551 -11.47 -24.37 26.23
C GLY A 551 -12.51 -24.02 25.14
N ARG A 552 -13.64 -23.38 25.51
CA ARG A 552 -14.66 -22.91 24.55
C ARG A 552 -14.23 -21.60 23.89
N LEU A 553 -13.44 -20.79 24.62
CA LEU A 553 -12.92 -19.48 24.17
C LEU A 553 -11.46 -19.59 23.70
N ALA A 554 -10.99 -20.79 23.41
CA ALA A 554 -9.68 -21.07 22.83
C ALA A 554 -9.80 -21.33 21.32
N GLN A 555 -8.72 -21.08 20.60
CA GLN A 555 -8.63 -21.39 19.17
C GLN A 555 -8.96 -22.87 18.89
N GLN A 556 -9.85 -23.12 17.95
CA GLN A 556 -10.31 -24.44 17.55
C GLN A 556 -9.78 -24.84 16.17
N LYS A 557 -9.59 -23.88 15.28
CA LYS A 557 -9.21 -24.09 13.89
C LYS A 557 -7.79 -23.60 13.64
N VAL A 558 -7.08 -24.31 12.79
CA VAL A 558 -5.69 -24.01 12.41
C VAL A 558 -5.62 -23.86 10.90
N ASP A 559 -5.08 -22.75 10.44
CA ASP A 559 -4.76 -22.54 9.03
C ASP A 559 -3.34 -23.06 8.76
N ALA A 560 -3.22 -23.88 7.72
CA ALA A 560 -1.97 -24.54 7.32
C ALA A 560 -1.89 -24.67 5.80
N LEU A 561 -0.69 -24.91 5.26
CA LEU A 561 -0.50 -25.23 3.85
C LEU A 561 -0.45 -26.75 3.71
N ASP A 562 -1.43 -27.33 3.02
CA ASP A 562 -1.41 -28.74 2.64
C ASP A 562 -0.56 -28.89 1.37
N LEU A 563 0.64 -29.48 1.53
CA LEU A 563 1.56 -29.66 0.41
C LEU A 563 1.13 -30.77 -0.54
N THR A 564 0.22 -31.66 -0.09
CA THR A 564 -0.31 -32.74 -0.93
C THR A 564 -1.37 -32.21 -1.90
N SER A 565 -2.33 -31.43 -1.39
CA SER A 565 -3.36 -30.80 -2.22
C SER A 565 -2.91 -29.47 -2.86
N ASN A 566 -1.71 -29.01 -2.55
CA ASN A 566 -1.14 -27.74 -3.00
C ASN A 566 -2.06 -26.53 -2.69
N ALA A 567 -2.63 -26.48 -1.48
CA ALA A 567 -3.64 -25.51 -1.10
C ALA A 567 -3.45 -24.99 0.34
N LEU A 568 -3.95 -23.76 0.59
CA LEU A 568 -4.20 -23.24 1.94
C LEU A 568 -5.48 -23.93 2.46
N VAL A 569 -5.39 -24.52 3.65
CA VAL A 569 -6.50 -25.25 4.28
C VAL A 569 -6.72 -24.80 5.70
N THR A 570 -7.98 -24.86 6.15
CA THR A 570 -8.37 -24.72 7.55
C THR A 570 -8.72 -26.10 8.10
N THR A 571 -8.07 -26.52 9.17
CA THR A 571 -8.30 -27.81 9.82
C THR A 571 -8.59 -27.64 11.32
N ASP A 572 -9.26 -28.62 11.95
CA ASP A 572 -9.47 -28.59 13.38
C ASP A 572 -8.16 -28.89 14.15
N PHE A 573 -7.94 -28.18 15.27
CA PHE A 573 -6.76 -28.39 16.12
C PHE A 573 -6.66 -29.84 16.63
N SER A 574 -7.79 -30.50 16.90
CA SER A 574 -7.83 -31.92 17.27
C SER A 574 -7.21 -32.84 16.21
N ARG A 575 -7.32 -32.49 14.94
CA ARG A 575 -6.72 -33.23 13.83
C ARG A 575 -5.18 -33.08 13.82
N ILE A 576 -4.68 -31.90 14.11
CA ILE A 576 -3.25 -31.65 14.29
C ILE A 576 -2.70 -32.45 15.48
N LEU A 577 -3.42 -32.46 16.61
CA LEU A 577 -3.00 -33.25 17.79
C LEU A 577 -2.95 -34.75 17.51
N ALA A 578 -3.89 -35.28 16.70
CA ALA A 578 -3.93 -36.70 16.34
C ALA A 578 -2.68 -37.14 15.52
N GLN A 579 -2.07 -36.21 14.78
CA GLN A 579 -0.84 -36.48 14.02
C GLN A 579 0.42 -36.54 14.90
N ARG A 580 0.34 -36.14 16.17
CA ARG A 580 1.46 -36.10 17.15
C ARG A 580 2.69 -35.41 16.57
N PRO A 581 2.60 -34.17 16.11
CA PRO A 581 3.73 -33.46 15.52
C PRO A 581 4.89 -33.35 16.53
N ALA A 582 6.13 -33.43 16.04
CA ALA A 582 7.35 -33.33 16.84
C ALA A 582 7.63 -31.86 17.24
N ILE A 583 6.74 -31.26 18.02
CA ILE A 583 6.82 -29.90 18.56
C ILE A 583 6.53 -29.91 20.07
N PRO A 584 7.02 -28.92 20.83
CA PRO A 584 6.75 -28.84 22.28
C PRO A 584 5.28 -28.41 22.56
N MET A 585 4.32 -29.27 22.20
CA MET A 585 2.88 -29.01 22.23
C MET A 585 2.38 -28.56 23.62
N HIS A 586 3.06 -28.98 24.69
CA HIS A 586 2.73 -28.60 26.07
C HIS A 586 2.89 -27.08 26.34
N LEU A 587 3.73 -26.39 25.56
CA LEU A 587 3.87 -24.93 25.67
C LEU A 587 2.63 -24.21 25.13
N PHE A 588 1.95 -24.80 24.13
CA PHE A 588 0.84 -24.18 23.42
C PHE A 588 -0.52 -24.63 23.93
N ALA A 589 -0.63 -25.90 24.35
CA ALA A 589 -1.91 -26.50 24.73
C ALA A 589 -1.88 -27.13 26.12
N SER A 590 -2.97 -26.89 26.90
CA SER A 590 -3.20 -27.40 28.23
C SER A 590 -4.39 -28.35 28.25
N TYR A 591 -4.45 -29.23 29.28
CA TYR A 591 -5.59 -30.13 29.52
C TYR A 591 -6.87 -29.32 29.79
N ASP A 592 -7.95 -29.63 29.06
CA ASP A 592 -9.28 -29.07 29.23
C ASP A 592 -10.19 -30.10 29.91
N PRO A 593 -10.61 -29.86 31.17
CA PRO A 593 -11.44 -30.78 31.96
C PRO A 593 -12.81 -31.04 31.29
N ASP A 594 -13.41 -30.04 30.65
CA ASP A 594 -14.73 -30.13 30.01
C ASP A 594 -14.67 -31.00 28.75
N ARG A 595 -13.64 -30.83 27.92
CA ARG A 595 -13.35 -31.69 26.78
C ARG A 595 -13.06 -33.12 27.25
N GLY A 596 -12.28 -33.29 28.34
CA GLY A 596 -12.01 -34.61 28.89
C GLY A 596 -13.26 -35.30 29.42
N ARG A 597 -14.21 -34.57 29.98
CA ARG A 597 -15.52 -35.06 30.38
C ARG A 597 -16.38 -35.47 29.17
N TYR A 598 -16.46 -34.60 28.16
CA TYR A 598 -17.19 -34.82 26.92
C TYR A 598 -16.75 -36.10 26.18
N TYR A 599 -15.43 -36.34 26.06
CA TYR A 599 -14.90 -37.54 25.41
C TYR A 599 -15.20 -38.81 26.23
N ARG A 600 -15.08 -38.73 27.57
CA ARG A 600 -15.40 -39.87 28.45
C ARG A 600 -16.89 -40.29 28.36
N GLU A 601 -17.80 -39.31 28.41
CA GLU A 601 -19.24 -39.53 28.32
C GLU A 601 -19.68 -40.15 27.00
N ARG A 602 -18.96 -39.90 25.90
CA ARG A 602 -19.22 -40.45 24.58
C ARG A 602 -18.44 -41.73 24.25
N GLY A 603 -17.68 -42.26 25.20
CA GLY A 603 -16.87 -43.46 25.00
C GLY A 603 -15.76 -43.30 23.97
N ARG A 604 -15.36 -42.07 23.65
CA ARG A 604 -14.25 -41.77 22.74
C ARG A 604 -12.93 -41.73 23.55
N SER A 605 -12.23 -42.88 23.57
CA SER A 605 -10.93 -42.99 24.23
C SER A 605 -9.77 -42.40 23.41
N ASP A 606 -10.01 -42.05 22.16
CA ASP A 606 -9.04 -41.55 21.17
C ASP A 606 -9.02 -40.03 21.03
N GLY A 607 -9.93 -39.30 21.70
CA GLY A 607 -9.94 -37.84 21.69
C GLY A 607 -8.91 -37.21 22.62
N ASP A 608 -8.07 -36.31 22.08
CA ASP A 608 -7.12 -35.53 22.89
C ASP A 608 -7.85 -34.34 23.54
N PRO A 609 -7.92 -34.27 24.90
CA PRO A 609 -8.68 -33.24 25.60
C PRO A 609 -7.95 -31.90 25.75
N ARG A 610 -6.86 -31.65 25.03
CA ARG A 610 -6.12 -30.39 25.14
C ARG A 610 -6.78 -29.26 24.34
N ALA A 611 -6.66 -28.04 24.85
CA ALA A 611 -7.07 -26.77 24.24
C ALA A 611 -5.87 -25.84 24.10
N LEU A 612 -5.84 -24.98 23.07
CA LEU A 612 -4.80 -23.97 22.85
C LEU A 612 -4.93 -22.82 23.87
N THR A 613 -4.12 -22.83 24.89
CA THR A 613 -4.15 -21.85 25.99
C THR A 613 -2.93 -20.94 26.05
N PHE A 614 -1.78 -21.40 25.56
CA PHE A 614 -0.48 -20.73 25.60
C PHE A 614 0.04 -20.42 27.02
N ASP A 615 -0.57 -20.97 28.08
CA ASP A 615 -0.24 -20.61 29.45
C ASP A 615 1.20 -20.95 29.82
N ARG A 616 1.71 -22.13 29.42
CA ARG A 616 3.09 -22.51 29.69
C ARG A 616 4.09 -21.74 28.86
N LEU A 617 3.73 -21.38 27.63
CA LEU A 617 4.53 -20.46 26.82
C LEU A 617 4.75 -19.14 27.58
N ILE A 618 3.66 -18.59 28.14
CA ILE A 618 3.68 -17.33 28.89
C ILE A 618 4.51 -17.44 30.18
N ALA A 619 4.36 -18.52 30.92
CA ALA A 619 4.93 -18.68 32.26
C ALA A 619 6.37 -19.22 32.25
N GLU A 620 6.73 -20.09 31.30
CA GLU A 620 7.96 -20.87 31.34
C GLU A 620 9.04 -20.41 30.34
N THR A 621 8.71 -19.45 29.41
CA THR A 621 9.65 -18.97 28.39
C THR A 621 9.89 -17.47 28.49
N SER A 622 10.98 -16.99 27.85
CA SER A 622 11.26 -15.53 27.73
C SER A 622 10.44 -14.82 26.65
N PHE A 623 9.50 -15.50 26.00
CA PHE A 623 8.80 -14.99 24.83
C PHE A 623 8.10 -13.65 25.09
N ILE A 624 7.42 -13.51 26.22
CA ILE A 624 6.70 -12.27 26.59
C ILE A 624 7.67 -11.11 26.86
N ASP A 625 8.81 -11.39 27.49
CA ASP A 625 9.84 -10.37 27.75
C ASP A 625 10.49 -9.92 26.44
N ASP A 626 10.80 -10.85 25.54
CA ASP A 626 11.33 -10.54 24.20
C ASP A 626 10.31 -9.68 23.40
N MET A 627 9.03 -10.02 23.44
CA MET A 627 8.00 -9.23 22.74
C MET A 627 7.87 -7.81 23.31
N ARG A 628 7.96 -7.66 24.63
CA ARG A 628 7.92 -6.35 25.30
C ARG A 628 9.10 -5.48 24.89
N GLU A 629 10.29 -6.06 24.89
CA GLU A 629 11.50 -5.33 24.53
C GLU A 629 11.55 -5.00 23.05
N MET A 630 11.14 -5.94 22.18
CA MET A 630 10.99 -5.70 20.74
C MET A 630 10.10 -4.48 20.46
N LEU A 631 8.88 -4.47 21.01
CA LEU A 631 7.92 -3.40 20.80
C LEU A 631 8.42 -2.05 21.34
N LYS A 632 9.05 -2.06 22.52
CA LYS A 632 9.65 -0.86 23.12
C LYS A 632 10.75 -0.28 22.21
N THR A 633 11.69 -1.12 21.79
CA THR A 633 12.82 -0.72 20.91
C THR A 633 12.31 -0.13 19.59
N LEU A 634 11.33 -0.78 18.97
CA LEU A 634 10.74 -0.31 17.72
C LEU A 634 9.98 0.99 17.91
N GLN A 635 9.16 1.12 18.96
CA GLN A 635 8.43 2.35 19.26
C GLN A 635 9.38 3.53 19.52
N GLU A 636 10.47 3.33 20.23
CA GLU A 636 11.49 4.37 20.46
C GLU A 636 12.16 4.81 19.16
N ALA A 637 12.53 3.88 18.29
CA ALA A 637 13.16 4.17 17.00
C ALA A 637 12.20 4.90 16.03
N TYR A 638 10.95 4.48 15.94
CA TYR A 638 9.93 5.12 15.13
C TYR A 638 9.43 6.45 15.74
N ALA A 639 9.72 6.71 17.03
CA ALA A 639 9.12 7.80 17.83
C ALA A 639 7.59 7.83 17.70
N TYR A 640 6.98 6.65 17.57
CA TYR A 640 5.55 6.45 17.35
C TYR A 640 5.16 5.01 17.73
N PRO A 641 3.95 4.76 18.26
CA PRO A 641 3.46 3.39 18.47
C PRO A 641 3.51 2.56 17.18
N VAL A 642 3.83 1.28 17.32
CA VAL A 642 3.96 0.35 16.20
C VAL A 642 3.08 -0.88 16.38
N ASP A 643 2.66 -1.50 15.26
CA ASP A 643 2.18 -2.87 15.22
C ASP A 643 3.18 -3.77 14.46
N VAL A 644 3.29 -5.02 14.89
CA VAL A 644 4.24 -6.01 14.35
C VAL A 644 3.52 -7.32 14.11
N GLU A 645 3.48 -7.78 12.87
CA GLU A 645 3.08 -9.15 12.54
C GLU A 645 4.32 -10.05 12.62
N PHE A 646 4.17 -11.20 13.24
CA PHE A 646 5.27 -12.12 13.43
C PHE A 646 4.83 -13.58 13.38
N THR A 647 5.80 -14.48 13.12
CA THR A 647 5.70 -15.92 13.39
C THR A 647 6.85 -16.35 14.30
N ALA A 648 6.69 -17.45 15.02
CA ALA A 648 7.77 -18.01 15.80
C ALA A 648 7.79 -19.53 15.75
N ASN A 649 9.01 -20.09 15.75
CA ASN A 649 9.23 -21.52 15.72
C ASN A 649 10.19 -21.91 16.86
N PHE A 650 9.76 -22.84 17.69
CA PHE A 650 10.55 -23.41 18.76
C PHE A 650 11.42 -24.53 18.22
N LEU A 651 12.73 -24.43 18.45
CA LEU A 651 13.72 -25.45 18.14
C LEU A 651 13.74 -26.52 19.22
N ASP A 652 13.53 -26.09 20.46
CA ASP A 652 13.31 -26.94 21.64
C ASP A 652 12.38 -26.22 22.64
N GLU A 653 12.35 -26.62 23.91
CA GLU A 653 11.51 -26.01 24.95
C GLU A 653 11.94 -24.60 25.37
N ARG A 654 13.16 -24.17 25.04
CA ARG A 654 13.78 -22.91 25.47
C ARG A 654 14.23 -22.03 24.31
N GLU A 655 14.71 -22.65 23.25
CA GLU A 655 15.23 -21.95 22.08
C GLU A 655 14.15 -21.80 21.00
N TYR A 656 13.92 -20.57 20.55
CA TYR A 656 13.00 -20.27 19.46
C TYR A 656 13.53 -19.12 18.60
N LYS A 657 13.03 -19.04 17.39
CA LYS A 657 13.30 -17.95 16.45
C LYS A 657 12.01 -17.21 16.14
N ILE A 658 12.11 -15.88 16.05
CA ILE A 658 11.00 -15.00 15.70
C ILE A 658 11.25 -14.48 14.27
N ASN A 659 10.27 -14.65 13.39
CA ASN A 659 10.28 -14.02 12.07
C ASN A 659 9.35 -12.81 12.08
N ILE A 660 9.91 -11.62 11.83
CA ILE A 660 9.12 -10.40 11.63
C ILE A 660 8.58 -10.41 10.22
N VAL A 661 7.27 -10.44 10.11
CA VAL A 661 6.53 -10.50 8.83
C VAL A 661 6.16 -9.10 8.33
N GLN A 662 5.85 -8.19 9.24
CA GLN A 662 5.51 -6.80 8.96
C GLN A 662 5.72 -5.94 10.20
N CYS A 663 6.13 -4.69 10.02
CA CYS A 663 6.12 -3.65 11.07
C CYS A 663 5.66 -2.33 10.45
N ARG A 664 4.73 -1.67 11.10
CA ARG A 664 4.21 -0.38 10.66
C ARG A 664 3.88 0.53 11.84
N PRO A 665 3.79 1.85 11.62
CA PRO A 665 3.21 2.76 12.60
C PRO A 665 1.78 2.32 12.93
N LEU A 666 1.49 2.16 14.23
CA LEU A 666 0.14 1.81 14.68
C LEU A 666 -0.82 2.96 14.30
N GLN A 667 -1.91 2.62 13.65
CA GLN A 667 -2.91 3.60 13.20
C GLN A 667 -3.75 4.11 14.39
N VAL A 668 -3.11 4.87 15.26
CA VAL A 668 -3.78 5.67 16.29
C VAL A 668 -3.71 7.12 15.84
N LYS A 669 -4.65 7.53 14.98
CA LYS A 669 -4.79 8.94 14.62
C LYS A 669 -5.31 9.72 15.83
N GLY A 670 -4.48 10.60 16.35
CA GLY A 670 -4.77 11.50 17.45
C GLY A 670 -3.46 11.85 18.14
N GLY A 671 -3.05 13.12 18.11
CA GLY A 671 -1.90 13.56 18.89
C GLY A 671 -2.13 13.09 20.34
N MET A 672 -1.10 12.50 20.97
CA MET A 672 -1.11 12.12 22.39
C MET A 672 -1.13 13.37 23.29
N VAL A 673 -2.18 14.17 23.17
CA VAL A 673 -2.43 15.34 24.01
C VAL A 673 -3.47 14.91 25.05
N ALA A 674 -3.07 14.89 26.31
CA ALA A 674 -4.00 14.71 27.42
C ALA A 674 -4.99 15.87 27.40
N MET A 675 -6.28 15.58 27.44
CA MET A 675 -7.34 16.58 27.54
C MET A 675 -7.95 16.54 28.94
N ALA A 676 -7.94 17.67 29.61
CA ALA A 676 -8.58 17.75 30.92
C ALA A 676 -10.10 17.58 30.77
N LEU A 677 -10.66 16.57 31.43
CA LEU A 677 -12.09 16.40 31.55
C LEU A 677 -12.64 17.34 32.63
N PRO A 678 -13.84 17.88 32.51
CA PRO A 678 -14.49 18.62 33.60
C PRO A 678 -14.68 17.74 34.84
N ASP A 679 -14.18 18.19 35.98
CA ASP A 679 -14.23 17.41 37.22
C ASP A 679 -15.61 17.45 37.91
N ASP A 680 -16.40 18.53 37.72
CA ASP A 680 -17.63 18.83 38.47
C ASP A 680 -18.91 18.67 37.62
N VAL A 681 -19.07 17.55 36.91
CA VAL A 681 -20.33 17.28 36.19
C VAL A 681 -21.22 16.36 37.01
N ALA A 682 -22.41 16.88 37.37
CA ALA A 682 -23.38 16.11 38.17
C ALA A 682 -23.86 14.84 37.43
N PRO A 683 -24.07 13.72 38.12
CA PRO A 683 -24.54 12.47 37.51
C PRO A 683 -25.81 12.62 36.68
N GLU A 684 -26.73 13.48 37.09
CA GLU A 684 -28.01 13.75 36.41
C GLU A 684 -27.81 14.45 35.06
N GLN A 685 -26.69 15.16 34.88
CA GLN A 685 -26.31 15.83 33.64
C GLN A 685 -25.41 14.94 32.75
N THR A 686 -24.92 13.81 33.27
CA THR A 686 -24.03 12.91 32.60
C THR A 686 -24.82 11.86 31.81
N LEU A 687 -24.67 11.80 30.47
CA LEU A 687 -25.23 10.73 29.64
C LEU A 687 -24.41 9.45 29.78
N LEU A 688 -23.07 9.58 29.55
CA LEU A 688 -22.16 8.49 29.77
C LEU A 688 -20.81 8.99 30.32
N ARG A 689 -20.21 8.18 31.18
CA ARG A 689 -18.83 8.32 31.66
C ARG A 689 -18.17 6.95 31.54
N THR A 690 -17.03 6.87 30.87
CA THR A 690 -16.29 5.62 30.80
C THR A 690 -14.81 5.82 31.11
N ARG A 691 -14.25 4.87 31.85
CA ARG A 691 -12.81 4.60 31.99
C ARG A 691 -12.59 3.25 31.34
N GLY A 692 -12.06 3.26 30.11
CA GLY A 692 -11.91 2.05 29.31
C GLY A 692 -11.45 2.38 27.91
N PRO A 693 -11.41 1.38 27.04
CA PRO A 693 -10.90 1.58 25.69
C PRO A 693 -11.62 2.71 24.96
N VAL A 694 -10.85 3.72 24.54
CA VAL A 694 -11.29 4.78 23.66
C VAL A 694 -10.24 5.04 22.59
N ILE A 695 -10.65 5.05 21.32
CA ILE A 695 -9.79 5.21 20.17
C ILE A 695 -10.33 6.28 19.26
N GLY A 696 -9.42 7.12 18.78
CA GLY A 696 -9.70 8.29 17.97
C GLY A 696 -8.88 9.48 18.48
N HIS A 697 -9.32 10.70 18.15
CA HIS A 697 -8.67 11.93 18.62
C HIS A 697 -9.17 12.36 19.99
N SER A 698 -8.24 12.79 20.88
CA SER A 698 -8.61 13.56 22.06
C SER A 698 -9.25 14.88 21.62
N ARG A 699 -10.54 15.03 21.88
CA ARG A 699 -11.30 16.20 21.43
C ARG A 699 -12.58 16.43 22.26
N VAL A 700 -13.08 17.64 22.16
CA VAL A 700 -14.44 17.98 22.59
C VAL A 700 -15.32 18.06 21.36
N THR A 701 -16.37 17.26 21.33
CA THR A 701 -17.28 17.17 20.17
C THR A 701 -18.70 17.48 20.62
N PRO A 702 -19.41 18.43 20.01
CA PRO A 702 -20.87 18.56 20.21
C PRO A 702 -21.53 17.30 19.62
N VAL A 703 -22.56 16.81 20.25
CA VAL A 703 -23.38 15.68 19.77
C VAL A 703 -24.76 16.21 19.44
N ASP A 704 -25.22 16.02 18.20
CA ASP A 704 -26.51 16.53 17.72
C ASP A 704 -27.62 15.49 17.85
N ARG A 705 -27.27 14.21 17.68
CA ARG A 705 -28.20 13.06 17.72
C ARG A 705 -27.60 11.84 18.41
N VAL A 706 -28.39 11.16 19.20
CA VAL A 706 -28.06 9.86 19.79
C VAL A 706 -28.98 8.79 19.22
N ILE A 707 -28.41 7.72 18.68
CA ILE A 707 -29.15 6.52 18.28
C ILE A 707 -28.77 5.40 19.26
N LEU A 708 -29.73 4.99 20.07
CA LEU A 708 -29.55 3.93 21.06
C LEU A 708 -30.25 2.67 20.61
N VAL A 709 -29.51 1.57 20.53
CA VAL A 709 -30.06 0.22 20.52
C VAL A 709 -30.08 -0.29 21.99
N VAL A 710 -31.27 -0.42 22.54
CA VAL A 710 -31.49 -0.77 23.95
C VAL A 710 -30.99 -2.19 24.24
N PRO A 711 -29.94 -2.38 25.06
CA PRO A 711 -29.27 -3.67 25.22
C PRO A 711 -30.22 -4.81 25.64
N ALA A 712 -31.02 -4.59 26.69
CA ALA A 712 -31.93 -5.61 27.20
C ALA A 712 -33.05 -5.98 26.19
N ALA A 713 -33.58 -5.01 25.48
CA ALA A 713 -34.60 -5.26 24.45
C ALA A 713 -34.01 -6.04 23.27
N TYR A 714 -32.83 -5.60 22.77
CA TYR A 714 -32.15 -6.26 21.65
C TYR A 714 -31.73 -7.71 22.00
N GLY A 715 -31.21 -7.92 23.21
CA GLY A 715 -30.76 -9.23 23.69
C GLY A 715 -31.88 -10.28 23.74
N ASN A 716 -33.14 -9.86 23.88
CA ASN A 716 -34.31 -10.71 23.93
C ASN A 716 -34.99 -10.98 22.57
N LEU A 717 -34.54 -10.28 21.48
CA LEU A 717 -35.10 -10.47 20.15
C LEU A 717 -34.66 -11.82 19.54
N PRO A 718 -35.54 -12.44 18.70
CA PRO A 718 -35.13 -13.51 17.81
C PRO A 718 -34.08 -13.05 16.81
N ALA A 719 -33.24 -13.96 16.28
CA ALA A 719 -32.17 -13.64 15.36
C ALA A 719 -32.65 -12.87 14.12
N ALA A 720 -33.78 -13.24 13.54
CA ALA A 720 -34.35 -12.55 12.38
C ALA A 720 -34.69 -11.08 12.64
N GLU A 721 -35.16 -10.74 13.84
CA GLU A 721 -35.49 -9.38 14.23
C GLU A 721 -34.24 -8.57 14.53
N ARG A 722 -33.15 -9.19 15.03
CA ARG A 722 -31.86 -8.54 15.19
C ARG A 722 -31.26 -8.09 13.85
N TYR A 723 -31.41 -8.88 12.78
CA TYR A 723 -31.06 -8.44 11.41
C TYR A 723 -31.95 -7.29 10.92
N ALA A 724 -33.23 -7.25 11.32
CA ALA A 724 -34.11 -6.14 10.99
C ALA A 724 -33.66 -4.84 11.68
N VAL A 725 -33.17 -4.92 12.94
CA VAL A 725 -32.56 -3.77 13.63
C VAL A 725 -31.33 -3.28 12.87
N ALA A 726 -30.43 -4.13 12.42
CA ALA A 726 -29.26 -3.73 11.64
C ALA A 726 -29.65 -2.97 10.36
N ARG A 727 -30.59 -3.52 9.58
CA ARG A 727 -31.14 -2.82 8.39
C ARG A 727 -31.79 -1.47 8.73
N LEU A 728 -32.45 -1.37 9.88
CA LEU A 728 -33.03 -0.11 10.36
C LEU A 728 -31.95 0.92 10.66
N ILE A 729 -30.83 0.51 11.27
CA ILE A 729 -29.70 1.44 11.50
C ILE A 729 -29.15 1.96 10.16
N GLY A 730 -28.99 1.10 9.15
CA GLY A 730 -28.57 1.54 7.80
C GLY A 730 -29.55 2.55 7.17
N ARG A 731 -30.86 2.36 7.33
CA ARG A 731 -31.87 3.31 6.88
C ARG A 731 -31.80 4.65 7.64
N LEU A 732 -31.58 4.60 8.95
CA LEU A 732 -31.38 5.80 9.77
C LEU A 732 -30.11 6.56 9.37
N ASN A 733 -29.03 5.84 9.08
CA ASN A 733 -27.79 6.43 8.57
C ASN A 733 -28.02 7.13 7.21
N ALA A 734 -28.80 6.52 6.31
CA ALA A 734 -29.09 7.09 4.98
C ALA A 734 -29.88 8.40 5.04
N VAL A 735 -30.83 8.53 6.00
CA VAL A 735 -31.66 9.74 6.19
C VAL A 735 -31.08 10.72 7.22
N ASN A 736 -29.87 10.44 7.74
CA ASN A 736 -29.23 11.27 8.76
C ASN A 736 -28.82 12.63 8.20
N ASP A 737 -29.37 13.69 8.75
CA ASP A 737 -29.14 15.11 8.40
C ASP A 737 -28.26 15.84 9.44
N LYS A 738 -27.89 15.18 10.55
CA LYS A 738 -27.11 15.77 11.65
C LYS A 738 -25.62 15.61 11.42
N GLU A 739 -24.84 16.62 11.81
CA GLU A 739 -23.39 16.61 11.61
C GLU A 739 -22.68 15.59 12.53
N THR A 740 -23.12 15.50 13.80
CA THR A 740 -22.52 14.61 14.77
C THR A 740 -23.56 13.67 15.38
N THR A 741 -23.54 12.42 14.95
CA THR A 741 -24.36 11.34 15.50
C THR A 741 -23.49 10.39 16.37
N LEU A 742 -24.01 10.13 17.58
CA LEU A 742 -23.46 9.12 18.52
C LEU A 742 -24.32 7.85 18.45
N LEU A 743 -23.71 6.74 18.00
CA LEU A 743 -24.33 5.42 18.03
C LEU A 743 -23.99 4.74 19.36
N ILE A 744 -24.99 4.20 20.06
CA ILE A 744 -24.80 3.43 21.30
C ILE A 744 -25.54 2.10 21.13
N GLY A 745 -24.85 0.96 21.38
CA GLY A 745 -25.50 -0.34 21.25
C GLY A 745 -24.76 -1.47 21.96
N PRO A 746 -25.44 -2.62 22.13
CA PRO A 746 -24.88 -3.78 22.82
C PRO A 746 -23.87 -4.54 21.95
N GLY A 747 -22.72 -4.86 22.52
CA GLY A 747 -21.69 -5.66 21.87
C GLY A 747 -21.05 -4.99 20.65
N ARG A 748 -20.53 -5.80 19.75
CA ARG A 748 -19.80 -5.34 18.57
C ARG A 748 -20.74 -4.72 17.55
N TRP A 749 -20.33 -3.61 16.97
CA TRP A 749 -20.86 -3.15 15.71
C TRP A 749 -20.11 -3.84 14.57
N GLY A 750 -20.81 -4.23 13.51
CA GLY A 750 -20.20 -4.87 12.33
C GLY A 750 -19.87 -6.36 12.48
N THR A 751 -20.42 -7.03 13.48
CA THR A 751 -20.32 -8.49 13.60
C THR A 751 -21.19 -9.21 12.57
N THR A 752 -20.78 -10.39 12.11
CA THR A 752 -21.63 -11.27 11.28
C THR A 752 -22.63 -12.09 12.13
N THR A 753 -22.41 -12.16 13.45
CA THR A 753 -23.18 -12.98 14.39
C THR A 753 -24.05 -12.12 15.29
N PRO A 754 -25.39 -12.13 15.15
CA PRO A 754 -26.31 -11.28 15.96
C PRO A 754 -26.25 -11.54 17.47
N ALA A 755 -25.69 -12.66 17.93
CA ALA A 755 -25.50 -12.96 19.34
C ALA A 755 -24.34 -12.16 19.96
N LEU A 756 -23.40 -11.65 19.15
CA LEU A 756 -22.21 -10.90 19.58
C LEU A 756 -22.39 -9.38 19.48
N GLY A 757 -23.47 -8.92 18.86
CA GLY A 757 -23.70 -7.49 18.66
C GLY A 757 -24.61 -7.16 17.48
N ILE A 758 -24.39 -6.01 16.84
CA ILE A 758 -25.22 -5.46 15.79
C ILE A 758 -24.57 -5.73 14.42
N THR A 759 -25.29 -6.44 13.53
CA THR A 759 -24.78 -6.97 12.26
C THR A 759 -24.85 -5.93 11.11
N VAL A 760 -24.28 -4.75 11.31
CA VAL A 760 -24.18 -3.70 10.28
C VAL A 760 -22.88 -3.82 9.49
N SER A 761 -22.89 -3.42 8.23
CA SER A 761 -21.68 -3.11 7.46
C SER A 761 -21.23 -1.68 7.78
N PHE A 762 -19.95 -1.36 7.50
CA PHE A 762 -19.44 0.00 7.69
C PHE A 762 -20.25 1.05 6.91
N ALA A 763 -20.66 0.74 5.68
CA ALA A 763 -21.48 1.62 4.85
C ALA A 763 -22.86 1.97 5.46
N GLU A 764 -23.36 1.15 6.39
CA GLU A 764 -24.61 1.40 7.10
C GLU A 764 -24.47 2.32 8.31
N ILE A 765 -23.24 2.73 8.68
CA ILE A 765 -22.97 3.66 9.79
C ILE A 765 -21.95 4.76 9.46
N ASP A 766 -21.52 4.90 8.22
CA ASP A 766 -20.43 5.77 7.78
C ASP A 766 -20.67 7.28 8.02
N ARG A 767 -21.89 7.70 8.32
CA ARG A 767 -22.25 9.08 8.71
C ARG A 767 -22.19 9.33 10.22
N ALA A 768 -22.01 8.28 11.03
CA ALA A 768 -21.81 8.47 12.47
C ALA A 768 -20.41 9.04 12.74
N ARG A 769 -20.26 9.82 13.80
CA ARG A 769 -18.96 10.37 14.23
C ARG A 769 -18.43 9.69 15.49
N VAL A 770 -19.31 9.08 16.27
CA VAL A 770 -18.96 8.39 17.51
C VAL A 770 -19.72 7.07 17.59
N VAL A 771 -19.00 6.00 17.93
CA VAL A 771 -19.55 4.66 18.14
C VAL A 771 -19.23 4.21 19.56
N CYS A 772 -20.25 3.86 20.34
CA CYS A 772 -20.13 3.32 21.68
C CYS A 772 -20.64 1.88 21.73
N GLU A 773 -19.76 0.96 22.13
CA GLU A 773 -20.09 -0.46 22.37
C GLU A 773 -20.33 -0.68 23.88
N ILE A 774 -21.56 -1.04 24.24
CA ILE A 774 -21.90 -1.43 25.61
C ILE A 774 -21.57 -2.90 25.80
N VAL A 775 -20.65 -3.20 26.70
CA VAL A 775 -20.25 -4.57 27.06
C VAL A 775 -21.25 -5.17 28.05
N ALA A 776 -22.50 -5.20 27.62
CA ALA A 776 -23.61 -5.85 28.32
C ALA A 776 -24.74 -6.11 27.31
N MET A 777 -25.30 -7.33 27.30
CA MET A 777 -26.43 -7.71 26.46
C MET A 777 -27.50 -8.40 27.30
N ARG A 778 -27.13 -9.44 28.05
CA ARG A 778 -27.96 -10.15 29.02
C ARG A 778 -27.12 -10.48 30.25
N GLU A 779 -27.75 -10.91 31.35
CA GLU A 779 -27.06 -11.26 32.59
C GLU A 779 -26.03 -12.39 32.41
N ASP A 780 -26.30 -13.32 31.49
CA ASP A 780 -25.49 -14.50 31.15
C ASP A 780 -24.58 -14.33 29.94
N LEU A 781 -24.63 -13.19 29.21
CA LEU A 781 -23.88 -12.94 27.99
C LEU A 781 -23.21 -11.56 28.04
N VAL A 782 -21.90 -11.56 28.20
CA VAL A 782 -21.06 -10.37 28.08
C VAL A 782 -20.41 -10.39 26.70
N PRO A 783 -20.86 -9.55 25.74
CA PRO A 783 -20.29 -9.53 24.40
C PRO A 783 -18.87 -8.98 24.43
N ASP A 784 -18.04 -9.43 23.51
CA ASP A 784 -16.72 -8.86 23.25
C ASP A 784 -16.86 -7.53 22.45
N VAL A 785 -15.77 -6.79 22.31
CA VAL A 785 -15.71 -5.52 21.58
C VAL A 785 -15.06 -5.68 20.20
N SER A 786 -15.33 -4.76 19.28
CA SER A 786 -14.87 -4.81 17.88
C SER A 786 -13.37 -4.62 17.71
N LEU A 787 -12.62 -4.33 18.77
CA LEU A 787 -11.20 -4.02 18.70
C LEU A 787 -10.41 -5.09 17.90
N GLY A 788 -9.73 -4.63 16.84
CA GLY A 788 -8.90 -5.47 15.96
C GLY A 788 -9.67 -6.30 14.93
N THR A 789 -10.93 -6.02 14.67
CA THR A 789 -11.65 -6.51 13.50
C THR A 789 -11.40 -5.60 12.29
N HIS A 790 -11.71 -6.07 11.07
CA HIS A 790 -11.69 -5.20 9.87
C HIS A 790 -12.64 -4.01 10.02
N PHE A 791 -13.82 -4.25 10.56
CA PHE A 791 -14.79 -3.19 10.83
C PHE A 791 -14.22 -2.13 11.78
N PHE A 792 -13.50 -2.54 12.82
CA PHE A 792 -12.82 -1.62 13.72
C PHE A 792 -11.74 -0.79 13.01
N SER A 793 -10.96 -1.41 12.11
CA SER A 793 -9.98 -0.69 11.30
C SER A 793 -10.63 0.39 10.44
N GLU A 794 -11.79 0.11 9.84
CA GLU A 794 -12.57 1.09 9.08
C GLU A 794 -13.05 2.27 9.95
N LEU A 795 -13.50 2.02 11.20
CA LEU A 795 -13.87 3.08 12.14
C LEU A 795 -12.69 4.02 12.43
N VAL A 796 -11.52 3.44 12.71
CA VAL A 796 -10.29 4.21 13.01
C VAL A 796 -9.85 5.02 11.80
N GLU A 797 -9.90 4.44 10.61
CA GLU A 797 -9.51 5.07 9.35
C GLU A 797 -10.38 6.29 9.00
N MET A 798 -11.67 6.21 9.32
CA MET A 798 -12.62 7.30 9.08
C MET A 798 -12.64 8.36 10.20
N GLU A 799 -11.65 8.31 11.11
CA GLU A 799 -11.55 9.24 12.24
C GLU A 799 -12.79 9.26 13.15
N MET A 800 -13.55 8.15 13.14
CA MET A 800 -14.66 7.96 14.05
C MET A 800 -14.10 7.71 15.46
N LEU A 801 -14.68 8.39 16.44
CA LEU A 801 -14.35 8.10 17.84
C LEU A 801 -15.06 6.81 18.23
N TRP A 802 -14.28 5.79 18.57
CA TRP A 802 -14.80 4.55 19.11
C TRP A 802 -14.52 4.45 20.61
N LEU A 803 -15.49 3.98 21.37
CA LEU A 803 -15.35 3.74 22.80
C LEU A 803 -16.11 2.50 23.24
N ALA A 804 -15.59 1.82 24.26
CA ALA A 804 -16.26 0.74 24.95
C ALA A 804 -16.70 1.18 26.35
N LEU A 805 -17.94 0.84 26.69
CA LEU A 805 -18.53 1.10 27.99
C LEU A 805 -18.78 -0.22 28.73
N PHE A 806 -18.13 -0.39 29.88
CA PHE A 806 -18.31 -1.53 30.77
C PHE A 806 -19.18 -1.11 31.97
N PRO A 807 -20.51 -1.31 31.94
CA PRO A 807 -21.40 -0.75 32.94
C PRO A 807 -21.13 -1.24 34.37
N THR A 808 -20.53 -2.41 34.53
CA THR A 808 -20.21 -3.02 35.84
C THR A 808 -18.88 -2.58 36.45
N GLN A 809 -18.06 -1.81 35.71
CA GLN A 809 -16.78 -1.30 36.21
C GLN A 809 -16.96 -0.04 37.04
N SER A 810 -16.21 0.05 38.14
CA SER A 810 -16.20 1.22 39.04
C SER A 810 -15.77 2.48 38.28
N GLY A 811 -16.55 3.56 38.47
CA GLY A 811 -16.28 4.86 37.77
C GLY A 811 -16.94 5.02 36.41
N ASN A 812 -17.53 3.98 35.85
CA ASN A 812 -18.33 4.04 34.64
C ASN A 812 -19.79 4.35 34.98
N LEU A 813 -20.44 5.10 34.06
CA LEU A 813 -21.85 5.48 34.20
C LEU A 813 -22.52 5.49 32.82
N PHE A 814 -23.69 4.93 32.71
CA PHE A 814 -24.58 5.08 31.56
C PHE A 814 -25.99 5.45 32.07
N ASN A 815 -26.43 6.65 31.74
CA ASN A 815 -27.72 7.16 32.14
C ASN A 815 -28.76 6.93 31.02
N GLN A 816 -29.19 5.67 30.85
CA GLN A 816 -30.19 5.31 29.86
C GLN A 816 -31.53 6.04 30.10
N ALA A 817 -31.87 6.30 31.38
CA ALA A 817 -33.09 7.00 31.74
C ALA A 817 -33.19 8.41 31.16
N LEU A 818 -32.04 9.08 30.95
CA LEU A 818 -31.99 10.40 30.33
C LEU A 818 -32.50 10.33 28.87
N LEU A 819 -32.13 9.28 28.12
CA LEU A 819 -32.59 9.05 26.76
C LEU A 819 -34.06 8.58 26.71
N GLU A 820 -34.50 7.82 27.70
CA GLU A 820 -35.86 7.30 27.78
C GLU A 820 -36.89 8.40 28.08
N ALA A 821 -36.48 9.42 28.81
CA ALA A 821 -37.34 10.58 29.11
C ALA A 821 -37.59 11.49 27.93
N ALA A 822 -36.75 11.47 26.91
CA ALA A 822 -36.86 12.29 25.70
C ALA A 822 -37.78 11.65 24.63
N PRO A 823 -38.33 12.43 23.72
CA PRO A 823 -39.10 11.91 22.58
C PRO A 823 -38.27 10.97 21.72
N ASN A 824 -38.84 9.86 21.27
CA ASN A 824 -38.22 8.99 20.28
C ASN A 824 -38.55 9.42 18.86
N ARG A 825 -37.62 10.00 18.12
CA ARG A 825 -37.76 10.49 16.75
C ARG A 825 -37.74 9.37 15.70
N LEU A 826 -37.66 8.10 16.07
CA LEU A 826 -37.62 6.97 15.14
C LEU A 826 -38.76 7.00 14.13
N THR A 827 -39.99 7.19 14.62
CA THR A 827 -41.21 7.19 13.77
C THR A 827 -41.32 8.44 12.86
N ASP A 828 -40.67 9.52 13.25
CA ASP A 828 -40.62 10.74 12.44
C ASP A 828 -39.69 10.53 11.21
N LEU A 829 -38.57 9.81 11.40
CA LEU A 829 -37.57 9.53 10.37
C LEU A 829 -37.90 8.30 9.52
N VAL A 830 -38.44 7.25 10.16
CA VAL A 830 -38.71 5.94 9.53
C VAL A 830 -40.07 5.43 10.03
N PRO A 831 -41.20 5.93 9.49
CA PRO A 831 -42.54 5.65 10.01
C PRO A 831 -42.96 4.18 10.08
N ASP A 832 -42.54 3.35 9.12
CA ASP A 832 -42.82 1.91 9.06
C ASP A 832 -42.04 1.07 10.09
N ALA A 833 -41.06 1.66 10.76
CA ALA A 833 -40.26 1.00 11.82
C ALA A 833 -40.84 1.20 13.24
N ALA A 834 -42.08 1.70 13.39
CA ALA A 834 -42.73 1.96 14.67
C ALA A 834 -42.73 0.72 15.61
N HIS A 835 -42.83 -0.49 15.05
CA HIS A 835 -42.81 -1.75 15.83
C HIS A 835 -41.47 -2.01 16.52
N LEU A 836 -40.36 -1.41 16.07
CA LEU A 836 -39.03 -1.50 16.68
C LEU A 836 -38.71 -0.34 17.64
N ALA A 837 -39.65 0.58 17.92
CA ALA A 837 -39.43 1.76 18.77
C ALA A 837 -39.07 1.42 20.23
N HIS A 838 -39.38 0.22 20.69
CA HIS A 838 -38.98 -0.29 22.01
C HIS A 838 -37.55 -0.82 22.03
N VAL A 839 -36.93 -1.05 20.86
CA VAL A 839 -35.55 -1.52 20.74
C VAL A 839 -34.62 -0.43 20.29
N VAL A 840 -35.08 0.45 19.37
CA VAL A 840 -34.26 1.52 18.78
C VAL A 840 -34.86 2.87 19.16
N ARG A 841 -34.05 3.72 19.79
CA ARG A 841 -34.42 5.10 20.14
C ARG A 841 -33.53 6.08 19.39
N VAL A 842 -34.14 7.06 18.78
CA VAL A 842 -33.47 8.19 18.14
C VAL A 842 -33.84 9.44 18.92
N VAL A 843 -32.84 10.10 19.47
CA VAL A 843 -33.04 11.28 20.34
C VAL A 843 -32.15 12.41 19.83
N ASP A 844 -32.75 13.54 19.51
CA ASP A 844 -32.00 14.75 19.17
C ASP A 844 -31.51 15.45 20.44
N ALA A 845 -30.30 15.99 20.44
CA ALA A 845 -29.71 16.62 21.62
C ALA A 845 -30.54 17.82 22.13
N GLU A 846 -31.23 18.50 21.23
CA GLU A 846 -32.14 19.59 21.53
C GLU A 846 -33.32 19.17 22.45
N ASP A 847 -33.76 17.92 22.32
CA ASP A 847 -34.83 17.35 23.15
C ASP A 847 -34.37 17.03 24.57
N LEU A 848 -33.06 16.81 24.75
CA LEU A 848 -32.42 16.50 26.05
C LEU A 848 -32.01 17.76 26.80
N ALA A 849 -31.45 18.72 26.09
CA ALA A 849 -30.70 19.83 26.70
C ALA A 849 -31.54 21.07 27.01
N GLY A 850 -32.77 21.18 26.48
CA GLY A 850 -33.59 22.40 26.59
C GLY A 850 -32.90 23.61 25.95
N ARG A 851 -32.06 24.34 26.70
CA ARG A 851 -31.20 25.43 26.21
C ARG A 851 -29.71 25.13 26.26
N GLY A 852 -29.32 23.91 26.57
CA GLY A 852 -27.92 23.45 26.67
C GLY A 852 -27.46 22.71 25.40
N GLN A 853 -26.25 22.17 25.42
CA GLN A 853 -25.64 21.38 24.35
C GLN A 853 -25.15 20.05 24.91
N LEU A 854 -25.41 18.94 24.23
CA LEU A 854 -24.79 17.68 24.56
C LEU A 854 -23.34 17.70 24.06
N ARG A 855 -22.35 17.52 24.96
CA ARG A 855 -20.93 17.55 24.65
C ARG A 855 -20.26 16.25 25.06
N LEU A 856 -19.41 15.74 24.18
CA LEU A 856 -18.57 14.58 24.44
C LEU A 856 -17.12 15.03 24.51
N HIS A 857 -16.49 14.83 25.68
CA HIS A 857 -15.06 15.01 25.91
C HIS A 857 -14.39 13.66 25.89
N ALA A 858 -13.44 13.46 24.98
CA ALA A 858 -12.64 12.26 24.87
C ALA A 858 -11.16 12.57 25.19
N ASP A 859 -10.60 11.86 26.14
CA ASP A 859 -9.17 11.83 26.45
C ASP A 859 -8.65 10.42 26.13
N THR A 860 -8.19 10.26 24.89
CA THR A 860 -7.71 8.97 24.40
C THR A 860 -6.39 8.54 25.02
N LEU A 861 -5.58 9.50 25.49
CA LEU A 861 -4.32 9.21 26.19
C LEU A 861 -4.55 8.56 27.55
N ASN A 862 -5.48 9.10 28.34
CA ASN A 862 -5.81 8.57 29.66
C ASN A 862 -7.02 7.63 29.65
N GLN A 863 -7.49 7.23 28.45
CA GLN A 863 -8.58 6.28 28.22
C GLN A 863 -9.86 6.66 29.00
N ARG A 864 -10.30 7.93 28.84
CA ARG A 864 -11.48 8.48 29.51
C ARG A 864 -12.40 9.19 28.54
N VAL A 865 -13.69 9.02 28.72
CA VAL A 865 -14.71 9.78 27.99
C VAL A 865 -15.80 10.25 28.97
N LEU A 866 -16.25 11.47 28.73
CA LEU A 866 -17.39 12.05 29.43
C LEU A 866 -18.33 12.70 28.41
N CYS A 867 -19.58 12.22 28.34
CA CYS A 867 -20.65 12.85 27.56
C CYS A 867 -21.69 13.41 28.51
N TYR A 868 -21.97 14.72 28.42
CA TYR A 868 -22.81 15.44 29.37
C TYR A 868 -23.54 16.62 28.74
N LEU A 869 -24.62 17.05 29.42
CA LEU A 869 -25.38 18.24 29.10
C LEU A 869 -24.65 19.48 29.64
N ALA A 870 -24.00 20.23 28.75
CA ALA A 870 -23.39 21.51 29.07
C ALA A 870 -24.47 22.61 29.14
N ARG A 871 -24.47 23.44 30.21
CA ARG A 871 -25.32 24.62 30.27
C ARG A 871 -24.91 25.59 29.16
N GLY A 872 -25.87 26.13 28.45
CA GLY A 872 -25.61 27.17 27.47
C GLY A 872 -25.00 28.38 28.20
N GLY A 873 -23.78 28.76 27.76
CA GLY A 873 -23.12 29.99 28.23
C GLY A 873 -23.78 31.24 27.67
#